data_cf4ef3b57be778214472522800bc85d6
#
_entry.id   cf4ef3b57be778214472522800bc85d6
#
_cell.length_a   1.000
_cell.length_b   1.000
_cell.length_c   1.000
_cell.angle_alpha   90.00
_cell.angle_beta   90.00
_cell.angle_gamma   90.00
#
_symmetry.space_group_name_H-M   'P 1'
#
loop_
_entity.id
_entity.type
_entity.pdbx_description
1 polymer ?
#
loop_
_entity_poly.entity_id
_entity_poly.type
_entity_poly.pdbx_seq_one_letter_code
_entity_poly.pdbx_strand_id
1 'polypeptide(L)'
;MMKKEIIRLITVISGLLLAIILPAQELPLITPDPAVKHGVLPNGMKYYLVSNPSVKGFADFALVQKTGTGTVADSGSVLSVSVAKEALAELPRIKGVSPQAWLASHGVTTTAEGFINVSDDATVFRFHDVPLSAGKDVADSTLLLLMSIVDRVSVTDNQFVKDWYAPADQAIVVSGDINVDAVATKIGAMSYMTPAQPSQPRKEYEWVGTDTAKFQSMTDPEADLTSVTLAWRLPRAPREYMPTVQPAIYEKFVNELGYIAHRRIVLDLERRGVPIADVKWRHRSSADGPGDEIFISTAFVEDEHALDAVAAMARAFAALDASSTTLDEYCLARDAYMRQLHTLSKNSYKSNTEYLNRCISAFLRNSALASPTEKYKFHASKDLSDRTQLELFNHMADALIDCNSNLTVRCISAGPSYNDKDMRTAFYAAWGDSYYNPSPMDAFYEKPEFQWPGYGPKIKLKETKTDPMSGGTVLTYSNGFRVIHKKMNTEGKVYWAMAMNGGYGSIPDLAEGEGAYVGDYFSLCRIGGVEASYFEDMLMSEGITMDARVGLTATLLSGEAPKANMEKLLQALLAVSNEREHDEDVFDLYMANEKLRLRLGSEGRNARLAAIDSIMCPGYKYSRMKSQGKLTSGFAAKADAFYEAQAGKMNDGALILVSDMDETELRKLLLNYVGAFRTQESAFRRPSMRYQPKSGWSTHTVEGERESIDVVMSVAMPLTMDNYVTASIASKILEQSLADNLSETGMYPKVSYNFQISPKERLSIMVSVESVSPMGYASHIGHTGSMEALAIVREGLQDLTHTKISDTFLAACKEHLKNLISFRMQEPMYWVDAIAKRYLDGKDFTTGFAARVDAVTEDKVKLLLLALNEGSKVEYVVK
;
A
#
# COMPACT_ATOMS: atom_id res chain seq x y z
N MET A 1 8.87 -39.61 -15.38
CA MET A 1 7.77 -38.72 -15.07
C MET A 1 8.24 -37.27 -14.95
N MET A 2 9.15 -36.95 -14.05
CA MET A 2 9.69 -35.61 -13.81
C MET A 2 10.23 -34.86 -15.05
N LYS A 3 11.01 -35.52 -15.93
CA LYS A 3 11.49 -34.90 -17.18
C LYS A 3 10.36 -34.50 -18.16
N LYS A 4 9.24 -35.22 -18.18
CA LYS A 4 8.11 -34.87 -19.03
C LYS A 4 7.30 -33.69 -18.47
N GLU A 5 7.22 -33.53 -17.15
CA GLU A 5 6.55 -32.40 -16.51
C GLU A 5 7.40 -31.13 -16.56
N ILE A 6 8.72 -31.25 -16.41
CA ILE A 6 9.67 -30.13 -16.60
C ILE A 6 9.65 -29.65 -18.05
N ILE A 7 9.63 -30.56 -19.02
CA ILE A 7 9.48 -30.19 -20.43
C ILE A 7 8.10 -29.55 -20.69
N ARG A 8 7.01 -30.03 -20.05
CA ARG A 8 5.68 -29.41 -20.12
C ARG A 8 5.69 -28.01 -19.49
N LEU A 9 6.33 -27.82 -18.36
CA LEU A 9 6.42 -26.53 -17.70
C LEU A 9 7.29 -25.55 -18.51
N ILE A 10 8.43 -25.99 -19.06
CA ILE A 10 9.27 -25.21 -19.99
C ILE A 10 8.48 -24.85 -21.26
N THR A 11 7.69 -25.76 -21.80
CA THR A 11 6.83 -25.51 -22.96
C THR A 11 5.67 -24.53 -22.61
N VAL A 12 5.16 -24.59 -21.38
CA VAL A 12 4.15 -23.66 -20.87
C VAL A 12 4.73 -22.24 -20.70
N ILE A 13 5.95 -22.11 -20.24
CA ILE A 13 6.64 -20.84 -20.03
C ILE A 13 7.13 -20.25 -21.36
N SER A 14 7.63 -21.08 -22.27
CA SER A 14 7.89 -20.68 -23.67
C SER A 14 6.60 -20.26 -24.39
N GLY A 15 5.45 -20.80 -23.99
CA GLY A 15 4.12 -20.43 -24.48
C GLY A 15 3.64 -19.05 -24.00
N LEU A 16 4.26 -18.46 -22.96
CA LEU A 16 3.98 -17.07 -22.53
C LEU A 16 4.43 -16.03 -23.56
N LEU A 17 5.49 -16.32 -24.28
CA LEU A 17 6.07 -15.46 -25.32
C LEU A 17 5.83 -16.01 -26.74
N LEU A 18 5.53 -17.32 -26.81
CA LEU A 18 5.12 -18.02 -28.04
C LEU A 18 3.65 -18.49 -27.92
N ALA A 19 2.74 -17.58 -27.70
CA ALA A 19 1.29 -17.82 -27.63
C ALA A 19 0.67 -18.47 -28.90
N ILE A 20 1.48 -19.10 -29.75
CA ILE A 20 1.07 -19.58 -31.08
C ILE A 20 0.93 -21.12 -31.15
N ILE A 21 1.40 -21.90 -30.16
CA ILE A 21 1.59 -23.36 -30.43
C ILE A 21 0.91 -24.34 -29.45
N LEU A 22 0.42 -23.91 -28.26
CA LEU A 22 -0.26 -24.85 -27.36
C LEU A 22 -1.70 -24.42 -27.06
N PRO A 23 -2.68 -25.31 -27.19
CA PRO A 23 -4.07 -25.01 -26.87
C PRO A 23 -4.23 -24.73 -25.36
N ALA A 24 -4.98 -23.69 -25.02
CA ALA A 24 -5.27 -23.25 -23.65
C ALA A 24 -5.81 -24.36 -22.72
N GLN A 25 -6.31 -25.44 -23.25
CA GLN A 25 -6.83 -26.60 -22.53
C GLN A 25 -5.78 -27.41 -21.77
N GLU A 26 -4.48 -27.19 -21.98
CA GLU A 26 -3.41 -27.91 -21.30
C GLU A 26 -2.89 -27.23 -20.02
N LEU A 27 -3.28 -25.96 -19.78
CA LEU A 27 -2.85 -25.22 -18.57
C LEU A 27 -3.85 -25.44 -17.41
N PRO A 28 -3.35 -25.78 -16.20
CA PRO A 28 -4.23 -25.91 -15.06
C PRO A 28 -4.83 -24.55 -14.66
N LEU A 29 -6.11 -24.59 -14.27
CA LEU A 29 -6.75 -23.44 -13.68
C LEU A 29 -6.17 -23.17 -12.29
N ILE A 30 -5.99 -21.90 -11.94
CA ILE A 30 -5.68 -21.55 -10.55
C ILE A 30 -6.93 -21.69 -9.69
N THR A 31 -6.79 -22.21 -8.48
CA THR A 31 -7.92 -22.39 -7.56
C THR A 31 -8.62 -21.07 -7.28
N PRO A 32 -9.94 -20.95 -7.54
CA PRO A 32 -10.68 -19.73 -7.20
C PRO A 32 -10.89 -19.60 -5.70
N ASP A 33 -11.07 -18.36 -5.24
CA ASP A 33 -11.43 -18.05 -3.86
C ASP A 33 -12.82 -18.64 -3.53
N PRO A 34 -12.95 -19.54 -2.56
CA PRO A 34 -14.22 -20.20 -2.23
C PRO A 34 -15.29 -19.22 -1.69
N ALA A 35 -14.90 -18.00 -1.27
CA ALA A 35 -15.84 -16.99 -0.82
C ALA A 35 -16.66 -16.39 -1.99
N VAL A 36 -16.24 -16.57 -3.24
CA VAL A 36 -16.87 -15.95 -4.41
C VAL A 36 -17.86 -16.92 -5.07
N LYS A 37 -19.14 -16.58 -5.03
CA LYS A 37 -20.18 -17.23 -5.82
C LYS A 37 -20.47 -16.42 -7.07
N HIS A 38 -20.45 -17.04 -8.25
CA HIS A 38 -20.75 -16.37 -9.51
C HIS A 38 -21.68 -17.21 -10.40
N GLY A 39 -22.29 -16.57 -11.38
CA GLY A 39 -23.17 -17.24 -12.33
C GLY A 39 -23.67 -16.31 -13.43
N VAL A 40 -24.56 -16.82 -14.25
CA VAL A 40 -25.20 -16.10 -15.36
C VAL A 40 -26.71 -16.11 -15.15
N LEU A 41 -27.32 -14.94 -15.30
CA LEU A 41 -28.78 -14.75 -15.21
C LEU A 41 -29.47 -15.12 -16.51
N PRO A 42 -30.80 -15.34 -16.49
CA PRO A 42 -31.57 -15.72 -17.72
C PRO A 42 -31.42 -14.71 -18.87
N ASN A 43 -31.19 -13.44 -18.60
CA ASN A 43 -30.99 -12.41 -19.62
C ASN A 43 -29.55 -12.28 -20.12
N GLY A 44 -28.64 -13.15 -19.67
CA GLY A 44 -27.23 -13.15 -20.04
C GLY A 44 -26.32 -12.32 -19.12
N MET A 45 -26.87 -11.50 -18.23
CA MET A 45 -26.10 -10.75 -17.25
C MET A 45 -25.36 -11.68 -16.29
N LYS A 46 -24.11 -11.34 -15.92
CA LYS A 46 -23.34 -12.09 -14.93
C LYS A 46 -23.54 -11.53 -13.53
N TYR A 47 -23.31 -12.36 -12.53
CA TYR A 47 -23.25 -11.91 -11.16
C TYR A 47 -22.05 -12.51 -10.41
N TYR A 48 -21.53 -11.74 -9.46
CA TYR A 48 -20.47 -12.14 -8.55
C TYR A 48 -20.87 -11.70 -7.13
N LEU A 49 -20.98 -12.64 -6.22
CA LEU A 49 -21.45 -12.42 -4.85
C LEU A 49 -20.43 -12.97 -3.88
N VAL A 50 -20.04 -12.17 -2.89
CA VAL A 50 -19.05 -12.52 -1.90
C VAL A 50 -19.63 -12.35 -0.50
N SER A 51 -19.67 -13.44 0.27
CA SER A 51 -19.92 -13.36 1.70
C SER A 51 -18.62 -13.01 2.43
N ASN A 52 -18.52 -11.75 2.88
CA ASN A 52 -17.33 -11.27 3.57
C ASN A 52 -17.60 -11.04 5.06
N PRO A 53 -17.21 -11.97 5.94
CA PRO A 53 -17.43 -11.83 7.37
C PRO A 53 -16.54 -10.78 8.04
N SER A 54 -15.49 -10.28 7.33
CA SER A 54 -14.60 -9.26 7.87
C SER A 54 -15.29 -7.89 8.03
N VAL A 55 -16.33 -7.62 7.23
CA VAL A 55 -17.06 -6.36 7.23
C VAL A 55 -18.51 -6.61 7.63
N LYS A 56 -18.78 -6.67 8.94
CA LYS A 56 -20.14 -6.88 9.43
C LYS A 56 -21.01 -5.65 9.28
N GLY A 57 -22.27 -5.90 8.92
CA GLY A 57 -23.30 -4.89 8.84
C GLY A 57 -23.24 -4.01 7.59
N PHE A 58 -22.27 -4.25 6.68
CA PHE A 58 -22.10 -3.48 5.45
C PHE A 58 -21.87 -4.38 4.23
N ALA A 59 -22.21 -3.84 3.06
CA ALA A 59 -21.85 -4.44 1.77
C ALA A 59 -21.56 -3.35 0.73
N ASP A 60 -20.68 -3.70 -0.23
CA ASP A 60 -20.41 -2.90 -1.42
C ASP A 60 -21.13 -3.49 -2.60
N PHE A 61 -21.67 -2.64 -3.47
CA PHE A 61 -22.42 -3.01 -4.66
C PHE A 61 -21.80 -2.36 -5.89
N ALA A 62 -21.75 -3.07 -7.00
CA ALA A 62 -21.39 -2.49 -8.28
C ALA A 62 -22.22 -3.08 -9.43
N LEU A 63 -22.54 -2.22 -10.40
CA LEU A 63 -22.94 -2.61 -11.75
C LEU A 63 -21.76 -2.31 -12.67
N VAL A 64 -21.34 -3.30 -13.43
CA VAL A 64 -20.24 -3.19 -14.38
C VAL A 64 -20.76 -3.35 -15.79
N GLN A 65 -20.46 -2.39 -16.65
CA GLN A 65 -20.76 -2.42 -18.07
C GLN A 65 -19.45 -2.46 -18.87
N LYS A 66 -19.33 -3.41 -19.80
CA LYS A 66 -18.17 -3.53 -20.72
C LYS A 66 -18.21 -2.48 -21.83
N THR A 67 -18.38 -1.22 -21.49
CA THR A 67 -18.41 -0.12 -22.45
C THR A 67 -17.72 1.06 -21.80
N GLY A 68 -16.66 1.54 -22.42
CA GLY A 68 -15.84 2.63 -21.94
C GLY A 68 -15.44 3.58 -23.07
N THR A 69 -14.46 4.44 -22.79
CA THR A 69 -14.00 5.48 -23.73
C THR A 69 -13.36 4.91 -24.99
N GLY A 70 -12.72 3.75 -24.90
CA GLY A 70 -12.07 3.06 -26.03
C GLY A 70 -12.99 2.14 -26.84
N THR A 71 -14.27 2.02 -26.47
CA THR A 71 -15.20 1.10 -27.15
C THR A 71 -15.55 1.58 -28.55
N VAL A 72 -15.58 2.89 -28.78
CA VAL A 72 -15.84 3.52 -30.11
C VAL A 72 -14.85 4.66 -30.33
N ALA A 73 -14.15 4.64 -31.45
CA ALA A 73 -12.91 5.40 -31.68
C ALA A 73 -13.00 6.93 -31.54
N ASP A 74 -14.12 7.60 -31.80
CA ASP A 74 -14.13 9.06 -31.88
C ASP A 74 -15.14 9.81 -30.97
N SER A 75 -16.01 9.14 -30.25
CA SER A 75 -17.07 9.77 -29.46
C SER A 75 -17.50 9.00 -28.20
N GLY A 76 -16.90 7.87 -27.93
CA GLY A 76 -17.36 6.92 -26.90
C GLY A 76 -17.33 7.43 -25.46
N SER A 77 -16.38 8.32 -25.12
CA SER A 77 -16.20 8.82 -23.76
C SER A 77 -17.34 9.72 -23.30
N VAL A 78 -17.67 10.70 -24.11
CA VAL A 78 -18.74 11.67 -23.81
C VAL A 78 -20.11 10.99 -23.81
N LEU A 79 -20.34 10.06 -24.74
CA LEU A 79 -21.59 9.33 -24.84
C LEU A 79 -21.83 8.37 -23.63
N SER A 80 -20.80 7.63 -23.18
CA SER A 80 -20.96 6.70 -22.05
C SER A 80 -21.29 7.43 -20.74
N VAL A 81 -20.64 8.56 -20.47
CA VAL A 81 -20.94 9.40 -19.28
C VAL A 81 -22.31 10.06 -19.43
N SER A 82 -22.64 10.58 -20.61
CA SER A 82 -23.94 11.22 -20.86
C SER A 82 -25.09 10.23 -20.68
N VAL A 83 -24.99 9.05 -21.28
CA VAL A 83 -25.99 8.00 -21.12
C VAL A 83 -26.20 7.58 -19.67
N ALA A 84 -25.10 7.44 -18.90
CA ALA A 84 -25.18 7.09 -17.51
C ALA A 84 -25.88 8.18 -16.69
N LYS A 85 -25.57 9.46 -16.96
CA LYS A 85 -26.24 10.61 -16.31
C LYS A 85 -27.72 10.72 -16.67
N GLU A 86 -28.07 10.54 -17.94
CA GLU A 86 -29.47 10.53 -18.39
C GLU A 86 -30.26 9.41 -17.72
N ALA A 87 -29.73 8.18 -17.69
CA ALA A 87 -30.38 7.06 -17.02
C ALA A 87 -30.63 7.33 -15.53
N LEU A 88 -29.70 7.99 -14.84
CA LEU A 88 -29.85 8.39 -13.43
C LEU A 88 -30.87 9.50 -13.24
N ALA A 89 -30.93 10.49 -14.15
CA ALA A 89 -31.85 11.61 -14.06
C ALA A 89 -33.32 11.17 -14.23
N GLU A 90 -33.56 10.12 -14.99
CA GLU A 90 -34.89 9.56 -15.22
C GLU A 90 -35.39 8.61 -14.14
N LEU A 91 -34.59 8.30 -13.13
CA LEU A 91 -34.99 7.40 -12.05
C LEU A 91 -36.11 7.99 -11.18
N PRO A 92 -37.07 7.18 -10.74
CA PRO A 92 -38.15 7.64 -9.88
C PRO A 92 -37.64 8.17 -8.55
N ARG A 93 -38.16 9.30 -8.10
CA ARG A 93 -37.80 9.88 -6.80
C ARG A 93 -38.30 9.01 -5.65
N ILE A 94 -37.48 8.79 -4.66
CA ILE A 94 -37.82 8.10 -3.40
C ILE A 94 -38.19 9.17 -2.37
N LYS A 95 -39.45 9.16 -1.92
CA LYS A 95 -39.97 10.18 -0.96
C LYS A 95 -39.67 11.64 -1.37
N GLY A 96 -39.68 11.92 -2.66
CA GLY A 96 -39.46 13.26 -3.22
C GLY A 96 -38.02 13.67 -3.48
N VAL A 97 -37.05 12.86 -3.09
CA VAL A 97 -35.62 13.08 -3.35
C VAL A 97 -35.07 12.11 -4.40
N SER A 98 -33.91 12.42 -4.98
CA SER A 98 -33.26 11.49 -5.90
C SER A 98 -32.84 10.19 -5.18
N PRO A 99 -32.83 9.03 -5.87
CA PRO A 99 -32.41 7.79 -5.24
C PRO A 99 -31.01 7.85 -4.61
N GLN A 100 -30.06 8.57 -5.23
CA GLN A 100 -28.72 8.77 -4.70
C GLN A 100 -28.76 9.57 -3.38
N ALA A 101 -29.49 10.69 -3.34
CA ALA A 101 -29.62 11.50 -2.14
C ALA A 101 -30.33 10.73 -1.01
N TRP A 102 -31.31 9.87 -1.37
CA TRP A 102 -31.96 9.01 -0.39
C TRP A 102 -30.97 7.97 0.19
N LEU A 103 -30.18 7.29 -0.67
CA LEU A 103 -29.17 6.32 -0.24
C LEU A 103 -28.09 7.01 0.63
N ALA A 104 -27.61 8.18 0.21
CA ALA A 104 -26.64 8.96 0.95
C ALA A 104 -27.16 9.30 2.37
N SER A 105 -28.41 9.75 2.50
CA SER A 105 -29.04 10.01 3.82
C SER A 105 -29.17 8.77 4.71
N HIS A 106 -28.96 7.58 4.17
CA HIS A 106 -28.94 6.30 4.87
C HIS A 106 -27.53 5.73 5.06
N GLY A 107 -26.48 6.50 4.78
CA GLY A 107 -25.10 6.14 5.04
C GLY A 107 -24.42 5.33 3.93
N VAL A 108 -24.99 5.33 2.71
CA VAL A 108 -24.35 4.69 1.55
C VAL A 108 -23.31 5.65 0.99
N THR A 109 -22.05 5.19 0.85
CA THR A 109 -20.95 5.99 0.32
C THR A 109 -20.69 5.71 -1.17
N THR A 110 -20.11 6.71 -1.82
CA THR A 110 -19.51 6.55 -3.15
C THR A 110 -17.98 6.55 -3.03
N THR A 111 -17.28 6.16 -4.08
CA THR A 111 -15.80 6.20 -4.08
C THR A 111 -15.27 7.62 -4.29
N ALA A 112 -13.98 7.78 -4.09
CA ALA A 112 -13.23 8.97 -4.51
C ALA A 112 -13.34 9.27 -6.02
N GLU A 113 -13.71 8.28 -6.83
CA GLU A 113 -13.95 8.41 -8.26
C GLU A 113 -15.43 8.70 -8.58
N GLY A 114 -16.26 8.84 -7.54
CA GLY A 114 -17.69 9.06 -7.64
C GLY A 114 -18.50 7.78 -7.78
N PHE A 115 -19.79 7.97 -7.99
CA PHE A 115 -20.72 6.89 -8.20
C PHE A 115 -20.50 6.18 -9.55
N ILE A 116 -20.01 6.89 -10.56
CA ILE A 116 -19.76 6.40 -11.92
C ILE A 116 -18.27 6.57 -12.22
N ASN A 117 -17.62 5.45 -12.53
CA ASN A 117 -16.25 5.44 -13.02
C ASN A 117 -16.24 4.91 -14.47
N VAL A 118 -15.67 5.68 -15.39
CA VAL A 118 -15.53 5.31 -16.80
C VAL A 118 -14.06 5.15 -17.14
N SER A 119 -13.67 3.94 -17.54
CA SER A 119 -12.35 3.61 -18.06
C SER A 119 -12.40 3.38 -19.57
N ASP A 120 -11.29 3.01 -20.18
CA ASP A 120 -11.24 2.72 -21.61
C ASP A 120 -12.12 1.54 -22.03
N ASP A 121 -12.30 0.57 -21.16
CA ASP A 121 -12.97 -0.70 -21.44
C ASP A 121 -14.27 -0.91 -20.66
N ALA A 122 -14.60 -0.04 -19.69
CA ALA A 122 -15.77 -0.24 -18.84
C ALA A 122 -16.36 1.05 -18.26
N THR A 123 -17.66 0.99 -17.96
CA THR A 123 -18.37 1.90 -17.06
C THR A 123 -18.80 1.14 -15.82
N VAL A 124 -18.43 1.63 -14.63
CA VAL A 124 -18.72 0.98 -13.36
C VAL A 124 -19.48 1.94 -12.45
N PHE A 125 -20.65 1.51 -11.99
CA PHE A 125 -21.44 2.17 -10.96
C PHE A 125 -21.14 1.52 -9.62
N ARG A 126 -20.72 2.27 -8.60
CA ARG A 126 -20.28 1.72 -7.30
C ARG A 126 -20.97 2.41 -6.12
N PHE A 127 -21.40 1.60 -5.16
CA PHE A 127 -21.83 2.04 -3.83
C PHE A 127 -21.04 1.29 -2.77
N HIS A 128 -20.50 2.01 -1.83
CA HIS A 128 -19.73 1.46 -0.74
C HIS A 128 -20.44 1.61 0.60
N ASP A 129 -20.06 0.78 1.55
CA ASP A 129 -20.54 0.83 2.93
C ASP A 129 -22.09 0.87 3.05
N VAL A 130 -22.79 0.15 2.17
CA VAL A 130 -24.25 0.05 2.22
C VAL A 130 -24.67 -0.66 3.51
N PRO A 131 -25.39 0.01 4.45
CA PRO A 131 -25.72 -0.59 5.74
C PRO A 131 -26.80 -1.66 5.59
N LEU A 132 -26.53 -2.84 6.13
CA LEU A 132 -27.42 -4.01 6.07
C LEU A 132 -28.33 -4.09 7.30
N SER A 133 -27.94 -3.49 8.42
CA SER A 133 -28.66 -3.49 9.70
C SER A 133 -29.77 -2.43 9.76
N ALA A 134 -29.75 -1.47 8.86
CA ALA A 134 -30.72 -0.35 8.81
C ALA A 134 -32.15 -0.73 8.41
N GLY A 135 -32.46 -2.01 8.38
CA GLY A 135 -33.65 -2.56 7.80
C GLY A 135 -33.39 -3.06 6.38
N LYS A 136 -34.24 -3.95 5.88
CA LYS A 136 -34.06 -4.59 4.57
C LYS A 136 -34.11 -3.60 3.40
N ASP A 137 -34.50 -2.36 3.66
CA ASP A 137 -34.87 -1.39 2.62
C ASP A 137 -33.64 -0.76 1.92
N VAL A 138 -32.50 -0.52 2.61
CA VAL A 138 -31.37 0.21 2.04
C VAL A 138 -30.61 -0.66 1.03
N ALA A 139 -30.22 -1.87 1.41
CA ALA A 139 -29.52 -2.82 0.50
C ALA A 139 -30.41 -3.21 -0.69
N ASP A 140 -31.70 -3.47 -0.45
CA ASP A 140 -32.66 -3.78 -1.50
C ASP A 140 -32.91 -2.58 -2.42
N SER A 141 -32.95 -1.36 -1.88
CA SER A 141 -33.06 -0.12 -2.67
C SER A 141 -31.80 0.13 -3.51
N THR A 142 -30.61 -0.14 -2.96
CA THR A 142 -29.34 -0.04 -3.72
C THR A 142 -29.33 -1.04 -4.89
N LEU A 143 -29.73 -2.27 -4.64
CA LEU A 143 -29.81 -3.29 -5.69
C LEU A 143 -30.86 -2.91 -6.74
N LEU A 144 -32.04 -2.46 -6.31
CA LEU A 144 -33.11 -2.00 -7.21
C LEU A 144 -32.65 -0.81 -8.05
N LEU A 145 -31.90 0.14 -7.46
CA LEU A 145 -31.32 1.26 -8.19
C LEU A 145 -30.39 0.80 -9.31
N LEU A 146 -29.45 -0.12 -9.03
CA LEU A 146 -28.55 -0.65 -10.05
C LEU A 146 -29.31 -1.39 -11.15
N MET A 147 -30.31 -2.20 -10.81
CA MET A 147 -31.15 -2.90 -11.78
C MET A 147 -32.05 -1.93 -12.58
N SER A 148 -32.48 -0.81 -11.96
CA SER A 148 -33.24 0.23 -12.67
C SER A 148 -32.36 0.98 -13.68
N ILE A 149 -31.09 1.18 -13.42
CA ILE A 149 -30.13 1.71 -14.40
C ILE A 149 -30.05 0.78 -15.61
N VAL A 150 -29.94 -0.53 -15.40
CA VAL A 150 -29.93 -1.55 -16.46
C VAL A 150 -31.20 -1.45 -17.31
N ASP A 151 -32.38 -1.37 -16.67
CA ASP A 151 -33.67 -1.29 -17.35
C ASP A 151 -33.79 0.03 -18.14
N ARG A 152 -33.49 1.18 -17.57
CA ARG A 152 -33.56 2.48 -18.24
C ARG A 152 -32.63 2.59 -19.43
N VAL A 153 -31.43 2.08 -19.31
CA VAL A 153 -30.47 1.98 -20.43
C VAL A 153 -31.04 1.14 -21.55
N SER A 154 -31.79 0.07 -21.26
CA SER A 154 -32.33 -0.83 -22.28
C SER A 154 -33.53 -0.24 -23.08
N VAL A 155 -34.21 0.74 -22.51
CA VAL A 155 -35.41 1.37 -23.12
C VAL A 155 -35.16 2.70 -23.82
N THR A 156 -33.95 3.20 -23.78
CA THR A 156 -33.58 4.46 -24.47
C THR A 156 -33.60 4.30 -25.98
N ASP A 157 -33.96 5.36 -26.71
CA ASP A 157 -33.90 5.39 -28.18
C ASP A 157 -32.47 5.60 -28.72
N ASN A 158 -31.48 5.79 -27.86
CA ASN A 158 -30.10 6.00 -28.27
C ASN A 158 -29.50 4.72 -28.89
N GLN A 159 -29.08 4.82 -30.18
CA GLN A 159 -28.55 3.68 -30.94
C GLN A 159 -27.26 3.13 -30.32
N PHE A 160 -26.38 3.99 -29.75
CA PHE A 160 -25.17 3.57 -29.10
C PHE A 160 -25.47 2.66 -27.89
N VAL A 161 -26.51 2.98 -27.12
CA VAL A 161 -26.92 2.16 -25.97
C VAL A 161 -27.45 0.81 -26.44
N LYS A 162 -28.31 0.80 -27.49
CA LYS A 162 -28.84 -0.45 -28.08
C LYS A 162 -27.73 -1.35 -28.58
N ASP A 163 -26.64 -0.77 -29.08
CA ASP A 163 -25.55 -1.55 -29.65
C ASP A 163 -24.58 -2.07 -28.59
N TRP A 164 -24.33 -1.30 -27.50
CA TRP A 164 -23.22 -1.56 -26.59
C TRP A 164 -23.59 -1.88 -25.14
N TYR A 165 -24.89 -1.74 -24.74
CA TYR A 165 -25.33 -1.98 -23.36
C TYR A 165 -26.19 -3.24 -23.23
N ALA A 166 -25.82 -4.30 -23.92
CA ALA A 166 -26.51 -5.59 -23.78
C ALA A 166 -26.32 -6.21 -22.40
N PRO A 167 -27.34 -6.84 -21.78
CA PRO A 167 -27.22 -7.51 -20.49
C PRO A 167 -26.06 -8.52 -20.40
N ALA A 168 -25.74 -9.20 -21.50
CA ALA A 168 -24.61 -10.13 -21.58
C ALA A 168 -23.24 -9.44 -21.38
N ASP A 169 -23.16 -8.12 -21.60
CA ASP A 169 -21.98 -7.27 -21.35
C ASP A 169 -22.05 -6.56 -19.99
N GLN A 170 -22.94 -6.99 -19.10
CA GLN A 170 -23.13 -6.42 -17.76
C GLN A 170 -22.91 -7.45 -16.67
N ALA A 171 -22.45 -6.97 -15.50
CA ALA A 171 -22.38 -7.78 -14.29
C ALA A 171 -22.80 -7.00 -13.06
N ILE A 172 -23.52 -7.67 -12.15
CA ILE A 172 -23.72 -7.21 -10.77
C ILE A 172 -22.69 -7.85 -9.88
N VAL A 173 -22.02 -7.03 -9.07
CA VAL A 173 -21.05 -7.47 -8.07
C VAL A 173 -21.51 -7.00 -6.70
N VAL A 174 -21.59 -7.90 -5.72
CA VAL A 174 -21.92 -7.57 -4.33
C VAL A 174 -20.95 -8.27 -3.40
N SER A 175 -20.32 -7.52 -2.49
CA SER A 175 -19.41 -8.05 -1.46
C SER A 175 -19.77 -7.49 -0.09
N GLY A 176 -19.96 -8.35 0.90
CA GLY A 176 -20.27 -7.91 2.26
C GLY A 176 -20.83 -9.00 3.17
N ASP A 177 -21.41 -8.57 4.30
CA ASP A 177 -22.08 -9.45 5.26
C ASP A 177 -23.46 -9.93 4.74
N ILE A 178 -23.46 -10.54 3.57
CA ILE A 178 -24.67 -10.93 2.83
C ILE A 178 -24.89 -12.44 2.85
N ASN A 179 -26.16 -12.81 2.73
CA ASN A 179 -26.53 -14.17 2.33
C ASN A 179 -26.51 -14.25 0.80
N VAL A 180 -25.47 -14.87 0.23
CA VAL A 180 -25.25 -14.96 -1.21
C VAL A 180 -26.40 -15.62 -1.97
N ASP A 181 -27.07 -16.62 -1.38
CA ASP A 181 -28.19 -17.32 -2.01
C ASP A 181 -29.45 -16.44 -2.08
N ALA A 182 -29.72 -15.71 -1.00
CA ALA A 182 -30.84 -14.76 -0.96
C ALA A 182 -30.64 -13.61 -1.97
N VAL A 183 -29.43 -13.06 -2.06
CA VAL A 183 -29.10 -12.00 -3.03
C VAL A 183 -29.18 -12.54 -4.45
N ALA A 184 -28.63 -13.72 -4.74
CA ALA A 184 -28.73 -14.35 -6.07
C ALA A 184 -30.18 -14.55 -6.51
N THR A 185 -31.04 -14.98 -5.59
CA THR A 185 -32.48 -15.16 -5.85
C THR A 185 -33.15 -13.82 -6.19
N LYS A 186 -32.85 -12.74 -5.47
CA LYS A 186 -33.37 -11.39 -5.72
C LYS A 186 -32.94 -10.86 -7.10
N ILE A 187 -31.64 -10.94 -7.39
CA ILE A 187 -31.09 -10.51 -8.69
C ILE A 187 -31.72 -11.31 -9.81
N GLY A 188 -31.87 -12.63 -9.62
CA GLY A 188 -32.53 -13.51 -10.57
C GLY A 188 -33.98 -13.08 -10.87
N ALA A 189 -34.75 -12.75 -9.83
CA ALA A 189 -36.13 -12.25 -10.00
C ALA A 189 -36.15 -10.89 -10.72
N MET A 190 -35.23 -9.97 -10.41
CA MET A 190 -35.17 -8.67 -11.07
C MET A 190 -34.71 -8.76 -12.53
N SER A 191 -33.89 -9.74 -12.90
CA SER A 191 -33.37 -9.88 -14.28
C SER A 191 -34.41 -10.12 -15.33
N TYR A 192 -35.62 -10.57 -14.95
CA TYR A 192 -36.76 -10.73 -15.88
C TYR A 192 -37.32 -9.38 -16.35
N MET A 193 -36.98 -8.28 -15.71
CA MET A 193 -37.40 -6.93 -16.11
C MET A 193 -36.70 -6.46 -17.38
N THR A 194 -35.48 -6.94 -17.63
CA THR A 194 -34.67 -6.56 -18.79
C THR A 194 -34.48 -7.75 -19.72
N PRO A 195 -35.00 -7.69 -20.97
CA PRO A 195 -34.87 -8.79 -21.91
C PRO A 195 -33.43 -9.05 -22.35
N ALA A 196 -33.12 -10.29 -22.70
CA ALA A 196 -31.84 -10.65 -23.26
C ALA A 196 -31.61 -9.95 -24.61
N GLN A 197 -30.39 -9.43 -24.79
CA GLN A 197 -29.95 -8.80 -26.04
C GLN A 197 -28.58 -9.39 -26.43
N PRO A 198 -28.31 -9.61 -27.73
CA PRO A 198 -27.01 -10.09 -28.18
C PRO A 198 -25.94 -9.00 -28.01
N SER A 199 -24.75 -9.38 -27.51
CA SER A 199 -23.58 -8.49 -27.50
C SER A 199 -23.07 -8.23 -28.92
N GLN A 200 -22.60 -7.03 -29.16
CA GLN A 200 -21.87 -6.71 -30.39
C GLN A 200 -20.43 -7.25 -30.31
N PRO A 201 -19.92 -7.76 -31.45
CA PRO A 201 -18.50 -8.17 -31.51
C PRO A 201 -17.59 -6.94 -31.25
N ARG A 202 -16.67 -7.09 -30.31
CA ARG A 202 -15.70 -6.04 -30.01
C ARG A 202 -14.53 -6.14 -30.98
N LYS A 203 -13.95 -4.97 -31.31
CA LYS A 203 -12.74 -4.95 -32.12
C LYS A 203 -11.61 -5.60 -31.33
N GLU A 204 -11.03 -6.64 -31.87
CA GLU A 204 -9.78 -7.20 -31.38
C GLU A 204 -8.63 -6.34 -31.93
N TYR A 205 -7.69 -6.00 -31.04
CA TYR A 205 -6.49 -5.28 -31.44
C TYR A 205 -5.41 -6.28 -31.78
N GLU A 206 -4.91 -6.17 -32.99
CA GLU A 206 -3.78 -6.96 -33.45
C GLU A 206 -2.47 -6.41 -32.86
N TRP A 207 -1.72 -7.30 -32.21
CA TRP A 207 -0.41 -6.94 -31.71
C TRP A 207 0.56 -6.64 -32.85
N VAL A 208 1.23 -5.49 -32.78
CA VAL A 208 2.29 -5.11 -33.73
C VAL A 208 3.57 -4.85 -32.93
N GLY A 209 4.52 -5.78 -33.03
CA GLY A 209 5.86 -5.65 -32.47
C GLY A 209 6.73 -4.69 -33.28
N THR A 210 7.85 -4.30 -32.68
CA THR A 210 8.90 -3.50 -33.33
C THR A 210 10.25 -4.21 -33.20
N ASP A 211 11.04 -4.22 -34.27
CA ASP A 211 12.38 -4.86 -34.31
C ASP A 211 13.51 -3.87 -33.97
N THR A 212 13.17 -2.61 -33.68
CA THR A 212 14.14 -1.57 -33.36
C THR A 212 13.71 -0.77 -32.15
N ALA A 213 14.67 -0.54 -31.25
CA ALA A 213 14.45 0.28 -30.07
C ALA A 213 14.20 1.76 -30.47
N LYS A 214 13.26 2.39 -29.76
CA LYS A 214 12.97 3.82 -29.86
C LYS A 214 13.72 4.56 -28.78
N PHE A 215 14.45 5.61 -29.18
CA PHE A 215 15.08 6.54 -28.25
C PHE A 215 14.36 7.89 -28.35
N GLN A 216 13.99 8.44 -27.22
CA GLN A 216 13.22 9.69 -27.13
C GLN A 216 13.77 10.56 -26.01
N SER A 217 14.27 11.75 -26.37
CA SER A 217 14.59 12.78 -25.40
C SER A 217 13.52 13.87 -25.43
N MET A 218 13.09 14.31 -24.29
CA MET A 218 12.07 15.34 -24.12
C MET A 218 12.52 16.32 -23.04
N THR A 219 12.22 17.60 -23.25
CA THR A 219 12.40 18.63 -22.23
C THR A 219 11.03 18.97 -21.64
N ASP A 220 10.93 18.85 -20.33
CA ASP A 220 9.78 19.31 -19.56
C ASP A 220 10.30 20.29 -18.48
N PRO A 221 10.11 21.60 -18.67
CA PRO A 221 10.60 22.60 -17.72
C PRO A 221 10.01 22.49 -16.31
N GLU A 222 8.90 21.77 -16.14
CA GLU A 222 8.24 21.53 -14.86
C GLU A 222 8.73 20.25 -14.17
N ALA A 223 9.61 19.45 -14.82
CA ALA A 223 10.15 18.25 -14.21
C ALA A 223 11.08 18.58 -13.04
N ASP A 224 10.81 18.04 -11.87
CA ASP A 224 11.66 18.20 -10.68
C ASP A 224 13.05 17.57 -10.85
N LEU A 225 13.10 16.41 -11.54
CA LEU A 225 14.31 15.63 -11.81
C LEU A 225 14.22 14.98 -13.18
N THR A 226 15.39 14.66 -13.73
CA THR A 226 15.46 13.84 -14.94
C THR A 226 14.99 12.42 -14.65
N SER A 227 14.04 11.96 -15.47
CA SER A 227 13.59 10.57 -15.47
C SER A 227 14.11 9.83 -16.71
N VAL A 228 14.82 8.72 -16.48
CA VAL A 228 15.25 7.79 -17.52
C VAL A 228 14.39 6.55 -17.43
N THR A 229 13.70 6.20 -18.50
CA THR A 229 12.75 5.09 -18.55
C THR A 229 13.13 4.09 -19.63
N LEU A 230 13.21 2.82 -19.28
CA LEU A 230 13.21 1.69 -20.19
C LEU A 230 11.86 1.01 -20.13
N ALA A 231 11.23 0.80 -21.27
CA ALA A 231 9.91 0.18 -21.35
C ALA A 231 9.87 -0.87 -22.47
N TRP A 232 9.54 -2.11 -22.10
CA TRP A 232 9.32 -3.21 -23.04
C TRP A 232 7.83 -3.45 -23.21
N ARG A 233 7.36 -3.40 -24.47
CA ARG A 233 5.98 -3.74 -24.83
C ARG A 233 5.85 -5.23 -25.06
N LEU A 234 4.73 -5.80 -24.63
CA LEU A 234 4.43 -7.22 -24.74
C LEU A 234 3.00 -7.40 -25.31
N PRO A 235 2.74 -8.48 -26.03
CA PRO A 235 1.39 -8.84 -26.37
C PRO A 235 0.62 -9.19 -25.09
N ARG A 236 -0.63 -8.74 -24.98
CA ARG A 236 -1.51 -9.16 -23.90
C ARG A 236 -1.78 -10.65 -23.99
N ALA A 237 -1.75 -11.32 -22.84
CA ALA A 237 -2.13 -12.73 -22.78
C ALA A 237 -3.57 -12.95 -23.32
N PRO A 238 -3.79 -13.98 -24.16
CA PRO A 238 -5.13 -14.32 -24.65
C PRO A 238 -6.11 -14.57 -23.49
N ARG A 239 -7.37 -14.21 -23.68
CA ARG A 239 -8.41 -14.27 -22.62
C ARG A 239 -8.61 -15.66 -22.02
N GLU A 240 -8.40 -16.70 -22.82
CA GLU A 240 -8.48 -18.10 -22.40
C GLU A 240 -7.42 -18.52 -21.39
N TYR A 241 -6.26 -17.83 -21.35
CA TYR A 241 -5.19 -18.09 -20.39
C TYR A 241 -5.40 -17.37 -19.05
N MET A 242 -6.19 -16.33 -19.00
CA MET A 242 -6.37 -15.49 -17.82
C MET A 242 -6.91 -16.24 -16.57
N PRO A 243 -7.77 -17.29 -16.67
CA PRO A 243 -8.19 -18.06 -15.51
C PRO A 243 -7.21 -19.16 -15.09
N THR A 244 -6.11 -19.36 -15.83
CA THR A 244 -5.10 -20.39 -15.56
C THR A 244 -4.06 -19.91 -14.53
N VAL A 245 -3.09 -20.77 -14.23
CA VAL A 245 -1.93 -20.44 -13.38
C VAL A 245 -0.95 -19.46 -14.04
N GLN A 246 -1.04 -19.24 -15.33
CA GLN A 246 -0.12 -18.42 -16.12
C GLN A 246 0.02 -16.98 -15.61
N PRO A 247 -1.08 -16.22 -15.35
CA PRO A 247 -0.93 -14.86 -14.83
C PRO A 247 -0.25 -14.82 -13.46
N ALA A 248 -0.44 -15.83 -12.59
CA ALA A 248 0.23 -15.88 -11.30
C ALA A 248 1.74 -16.13 -11.44
N ILE A 249 2.15 -17.01 -12.36
CA ILE A 249 3.56 -17.24 -12.68
C ILE A 249 4.20 -15.97 -13.24
N TYR A 250 3.50 -15.29 -14.15
CA TYR A 250 4.01 -14.06 -14.75
C TYR A 250 4.10 -12.92 -13.73
N GLU A 251 3.12 -12.77 -12.85
CA GLU A 251 3.15 -11.80 -11.74
C GLU A 251 4.38 -12.03 -10.82
N LYS A 252 4.65 -13.29 -10.45
CA LYS A 252 5.85 -13.64 -9.69
C LYS A 252 7.13 -13.26 -10.44
N PHE A 253 7.24 -13.65 -11.68
CA PHE A 253 8.40 -13.36 -12.54
C PHE A 253 8.66 -11.85 -12.64
N VAL A 254 7.64 -11.04 -12.95
CA VAL A 254 7.79 -9.58 -13.07
C VAL A 254 8.24 -8.94 -11.76
N ASN A 255 7.76 -9.45 -10.61
CA ASN A 255 8.19 -8.98 -9.30
C ASN A 255 9.66 -9.34 -9.03
N GLU A 256 10.09 -10.55 -9.34
CA GLU A 256 11.48 -11.00 -9.20
C GLU A 256 12.40 -10.20 -10.13
N LEU A 257 12.03 -10.04 -11.39
CA LEU A 257 12.76 -9.25 -12.37
C LEU A 257 12.94 -7.80 -11.93
N GLY A 258 11.84 -7.18 -11.50
CA GLY A 258 11.85 -5.80 -11.03
C GLY A 258 12.73 -5.60 -9.80
N TYR A 259 12.67 -6.54 -8.85
CA TYR A 259 13.50 -6.53 -7.64
C TYR A 259 15.01 -6.60 -7.99
N ILE A 260 15.39 -7.56 -8.84
CA ILE A 260 16.79 -7.75 -9.24
C ILE A 260 17.29 -6.53 -10.05
N ALA A 261 16.53 -6.08 -11.04
CA ALA A 261 16.89 -4.93 -11.85
C ALA A 261 17.05 -3.68 -10.99
N HIS A 262 16.11 -3.41 -10.08
CA HIS A 262 16.18 -2.29 -9.15
C HIS A 262 17.50 -2.30 -8.36
N ARG A 263 17.81 -3.43 -7.71
CA ARG A 263 19.04 -3.56 -6.91
C ARG A 263 20.30 -3.35 -7.73
N ARG A 264 20.38 -3.95 -8.92
CA ARG A 264 21.54 -3.79 -9.81
C ARG A 264 21.74 -2.34 -10.24
N ILE A 265 20.66 -1.64 -10.59
CA ILE A 265 20.72 -0.25 -11.03
C ILE A 265 21.18 0.65 -9.86
N VAL A 266 20.56 0.49 -8.70
CA VAL A 266 20.91 1.29 -7.51
C VAL A 266 22.38 1.09 -7.15
N LEU A 267 22.83 -0.16 -7.01
CA LEU A 267 24.22 -0.46 -6.65
C LEU A 267 25.25 0.02 -7.68
N ASP A 268 24.93 -0.07 -8.98
CA ASP A 268 25.83 0.43 -10.01
C ASP A 268 26.00 1.95 -9.94
N LEU A 269 24.91 2.70 -9.72
CA LEU A 269 24.94 4.15 -9.57
C LEU A 269 25.64 4.57 -8.27
N GLU A 270 25.30 3.95 -7.16
CA GLU A 270 25.90 4.25 -5.85
C GLU A 270 27.42 4.03 -5.85
N ARG A 271 27.91 2.95 -6.46
CA ARG A 271 29.36 2.68 -6.60
C ARG A 271 30.11 3.69 -7.44
N ARG A 272 29.39 4.32 -8.35
CA ARG A 272 29.94 5.42 -9.17
C ARG A 272 29.83 6.78 -8.47
N GLY A 273 29.28 6.81 -7.27
CA GLY A 273 29.03 8.05 -6.55
C GLY A 273 27.94 8.91 -7.21
N VAL A 274 27.04 8.30 -7.97
CA VAL A 274 25.93 9.01 -8.65
C VAL A 274 24.72 9.04 -7.72
N PRO A 275 24.31 10.23 -7.26
CA PRO A 275 23.11 10.35 -6.43
C PRO A 275 21.86 9.99 -7.21
N ILE A 276 20.93 9.31 -6.53
CA ILE A 276 19.70 8.80 -7.11
C ILE A 276 18.51 9.10 -6.19
N ALA A 277 17.43 9.65 -6.75
CA ALA A 277 16.21 9.86 -5.98
C ALA A 277 15.44 8.55 -5.78
N ASP A 278 15.25 7.78 -6.84
CA ASP A 278 14.50 6.53 -6.82
C ASP A 278 14.75 5.72 -8.09
N VAL A 279 14.55 4.41 -8.01
CA VAL A 279 14.38 3.52 -9.16
C VAL A 279 13.06 2.79 -8.99
N LYS A 280 12.11 3.01 -9.90
CA LYS A 280 10.79 2.41 -9.87
C LYS A 280 10.63 1.41 -11.00
N TRP A 281 9.90 0.35 -10.72
CA TRP A 281 9.46 -0.57 -11.75
C TRP A 281 7.96 -0.84 -11.62
N ARG A 282 7.32 -1.10 -12.73
CA ARG A 282 5.90 -1.45 -12.79
C ARG A 282 5.59 -2.26 -14.02
N HIS A 283 4.58 -3.07 -13.92
CA HIS A 283 3.92 -3.72 -15.03
C HIS A 283 2.49 -3.20 -15.15
N ARG A 284 2.07 -2.84 -16.34
CA ARG A 284 0.72 -2.33 -16.58
C ARG A 284 0.22 -2.70 -17.97
N SER A 285 -1.09 -2.77 -18.13
CA SER A 285 -1.72 -2.74 -19.46
C SER A 285 -1.57 -1.32 -20.04
N SER A 286 -1.25 -1.21 -21.32
CA SER A 286 -1.10 0.09 -21.99
C SER A 286 -2.42 0.86 -21.98
N ALA A 287 -2.35 2.17 -21.74
CA ALA A 287 -3.45 3.09 -21.93
C ALA A 287 -3.60 3.49 -23.42
N ASP A 288 -2.54 3.37 -24.21
CA ASP A 288 -2.47 3.83 -25.60
C ASP A 288 -2.93 2.79 -26.62
N GLY A 289 -3.33 1.61 -26.17
CA GLY A 289 -3.86 0.54 -26.99
C GLY A 289 -4.38 -0.63 -26.19
N PRO A 290 -5.60 -1.07 -26.42
CA PRO A 290 -6.18 -2.18 -25.71
C PRO A 290 -5.61 -3.53 -26.19
N GLY A 291 -4.38 -3.82 -25.98
CA GLY A 291 -3.73 -5.05 -26.41
C GLY A 291 -2.32 -5.24 -25.89
N ASP A 292 -1.72 -4.16 -25.39
CA ASP A 292 -0.34 -4.19 -24.96
C ASP A 292 -0.23 -4.30 -23.42
N GLU A 293 0.76 -5.04 -22.98
CA GLU A 293 1.28 -4.99 -21.63
C GLU A 293 2.67 -4.35 -21.68
N ILE A 294 3.05 -3.64 -20.62
CA ILE A 294 4.32 -2.92 -20.60
C ILE A 294 5.02 -3.18 -19.29
N PHE A 295 6.25 -3.70 -19.36
CA PHE A 295 7.18 -3.67 -18.22
C PHE A 295 8.01 -2.37 -18.31
N ILE A 296 8.03 -1.61 -17.23
CA ILE A 296 8.66 -0.28 -17.18
C ILE A 296 9.62 -0.25 -15.99
N SER A 297 10.85 0.19 -16.23
CA SER A 297 11.80 0.59 -15.20
C SER A 297 12.15 2.07 -15.39
N THR A 298 12.14 2.87 -14.32
CA THR A 298 12.43 4.31 -14.37
C THR A 298 13.38 4.69 -13.24
N ALA A 299 14.49 5.32 -13.57
CA ALA A 299 15.43 5.94 -12.65
C ALA A 299 15.26 7.47 -12.63
N PHE A 300 15.36 8.09 -11.45
CA PHE A 300 15.27 9.54 -11.26
C PHE A 300 16.60 10.08 -10.72
N VAL A 301 17.25 10.93 -11.51
CA VAL A 301 18.58 11.47 -11.24
C VAL A 301 18.65 12.97 -11.57
N GLU A 302 19.76 13.63 -11.27
CA GLU A 302 20.05 14.98 -11.79
C GLU A 302 20.30 14.94 -13.32
N ASP A 303 20.06 16.06 -13.99
CA ASP A 303 20.23 16.17 -15.46
C ASP A 303 21.63 15.72 -15.92
N GLU A 304 22.68 16.09 -15.19
CA GLU A 304 24.07 15.74 -15.52
C GLU A 304 24.36 14.23 -15.48
N HIS A 305 23.56 13.47 -14.74
CA HIS A 305 23.67 12.04 -14.57
C HIS A 305 22.73 11.20 -15.44
N ALA A 306 22.02 11.82 -16.38
CA ALA A 306 21.08 11.12 -17.24
C ALA A 306 21.70 9.96 -18.02
N LEU A 307 22.91 10.18 -18.60
CA LEU A 307 23.61 9.14 -19.36
C LEU A 307 24.20 8.03 -18.42
N ASP A 308 24.59 8.40 -17.20
CA ASP A 308 24.99 7.39 -16.19
C ASP A 308 23.82 6.47 -15.85
N ALA A 309 22.62 7.02 -15.68
CA ALA A 309 21.39 6.25 -15.45
C ALA A 309 21.04 5.37 -16.66
N VAL A 310 21.12 5.91 -17.90
CA VAL A 310 20.94 5.10 -19.13
C VAL A 310 21.90 3.92 -19.16
N ALA A 311 23.18 4.17 -18.86
CA ALA A 311 24.22 3.14 -18.88
C ALA A 311 24.05 2.10 -17.76
N ALA A 312 23.69 2.52 -16.53
CA ALA A 312 23.43 1.63 -15.41
C ALA A 312 22.23 0.71 -15.68
N MET A 313 21.13 1.27 -16.20
CA MET A 313 19.95 0.49 -16.58
C MET A 313 20.29 -0.48 -17.72
N ALA A 314 21.04 -0.04 -18.74
CA ALA A 314 21.46 -0.91 -19.84
C ALA A 314 22.31 -2.09 -19.35
N ARG A 315 23.26 -1.85 -18.43
CA ARG A 315 24.08 -2.92 -17.84
C ARG A 315 23.24 -3.92 -17.04
N ALA A 316 22.33 -3.41 -16.21
CA ALA A 316 21.50 -4.27 -15.38
C ALA A 316 20.61 -5.21 -16.21
N PHE A 317 19.98 -4.68 -17.25
CA PHE A 317 19.10 -5.47 -18.12
C PHE A 317 19.89 -6.35 -19.12
N ALA A 318 21.04 -5.90 -19.62
CA ALA A 318 21.91 -6.74 -20.46
C ALA A 318 22.43 -7.97 -19.71
N ALA A 319 22.78 -7.81 -18.44
CA ALA A 319 23.19 -8.94 -17.60
C ALA A 319 22.03 -9.91 -17.30
N LEU A 320 20.79 -9.41 -17.20
CA LEU A 320 19.59 -10.26 -17.07
C LEU A 320 19.30 -11.03 -18.36
N ASP A 321 19.40 -10.38 -19.52
CA ASP A 321 19.31 -10.98 -20.85
C ASP A 321 20.37 -12.07 -21.04
N ALA A 322 21.61 -11.83 -20.61
CA ALA A 322 22.70 -12.80 -20.64
C ALA A 322 22.56 -13.94 -19.59
N SER A 323 21.44 -14.06 -18.91
CA SER A 323 21.19 -15.09 -17.89
C SER A 323 22.23 -15.15 -16.76
N SER A 324 22.75 -14.00 -16.33
CA SER A 324 23.82 -13.91 -15.33
C SER A 324 23.32 -13.89 -13.87
N THR A 325 22.04 -14.09 -13.65
CA THR A 325 21.46 -14.07 -12.28
C THR A 325 22.01 -15.25 -11.47
N THR A 326 22.58 -14.97 -10.30
CA THR A 326 23.05 -15.99 -9.39
C THR A 326 21.91 -16.64 -8.60
N LEU A 327 22.16 -17.81 -8.03
CA LEU A 327 21.14 -18.49 -7.22
C LEU A 327 20.77 -17.68 -5.99
N ASP A 328 21.75 -17.07 -5.33
CA ASP A 328 21.54 -16.27 -4.12
C ASP A 328 20.69 -15.02 -4.43
N GLU A 329 21.03 -14.31 -5.50
CA GLU A 329 20.29 -13.14 -5.98
C GLU A 329 18.83 -13.49 -6.33
N TYR A 330 18.63 -14.60 -7.03
CA TYR A 330 17.28 -15.10 -7.35
C TYR A 330 16.50 -15.48 -6.09
N CYS A 331 17.13 -16.18 -5.15
CA CYS A 331 16.48 -16.58 -3.91
C CYS A 331 16.03 -15.35 -3.08
N LEU A 332 16.84 -14.30 -3.02
CA LEU A 332 16.44 -13.04 -2.34
C LEU A 332 15.20 -12.42 -2.99
N ALA A 333 15.17 -12.33 -4.31
CA ALA A 333 14.04 -11.77 -5.05
C ALA A 333 12.77 -12.60 -4.87
N ARG A 334 12.88 -13.92 -5.02
CA ARG A 334 11.79 -14.87 -4.79
C ARG A 334 11.24 -14.76 -3.36
N ASP A 335 12.13 -14.75 -2.37
CA ASP A 335 11.73 -14.73 -0.97
C ASP A 335 11.10 -13.39 -0.58
N ALA A 336 11.52 -12.28 -1.20
CA ALA A 336 10.87 -10.98 -1.05
C ALA A 336 9.41 -11.03 -1.57
N TYR A 337 9.18 -11.53 -2.78
CA TYR A 337 7.84 -11.71 -3.34
C TYR A 337 6.99 -12.66 -2.49
N MET A 338 7.54 -13.82 -2.10
CA MET A 338 6.82 -14.81 -1.31
C MET A 338 6.44 -14.30 0.07
N ARG A 339 7.28 -13.48 0.72
CA ARG A 339 6.93 -12.82 1.99
C ARG A 339 5.78 -11.83 1.82
N GLN A 340 5.84 -10.98 0.78
CA GLN A 340 4.75 -10.05 0.48
C GLN A 340 3.43 -10.80 0.28
N LEU A 341 3.45 -11.84 -0.56
CA LEU A 341 2.27 -12.66 -0.85
C LEU A 341 1.77 -13.41 0.39
N HIS A 342 2.69 -13.92 1.21
CA HIS A 342 2.33 -14.56 2.49
C HIS A 342 1.64 -13.56 3.43
N THR A 343 2.19 -12.37 3.59
CA THR A 343 1.58 -11.31 4.43
C THR A 343 0.17 -10.98 3.96
N LEU A 344 -0.03 -10.79 2.65
CA LEU A 344 -1.35 -10.57 2.07
C LEU A 344 -2.29 -11.78 2.28
N SER A 345 -1.77 -13.01 2.21
CA SER A 345 -2.55 -14.24 2.42
C SER A 345 -3.03 -14.41 3.86
N LYS A 346 -2.26 -13.87 4.82
CA LYS A 346 -2.54 -13.96 6.26
C LYS A 346 -3.35 -12.78 6.79
N ASN A 347 -3.57 -11.75 5.99
CA ASN A 347 -4.45 -10.67 6.37
C ASN A 347 -5.85 -11.23 6.67
N SER A 348 -6.24 -11.22 7.94
CA SER A 348 -7.52 -11.74 8.40
C SER A 348 -8.68 -10.80 8.05
N TYR A 349 -8.40 -9.50 7.97
CA TYR A 349 -9.36 -8.50 7.54
C TYR A 349 -9.27 -8.28 6.03
N LYS A 350 -10.38 -8.56 5.33
CA LYS A 350 -10.51 -8.36 3.88
C LYS A 350 -11.58 -7.31 3.61
N SER A 351 -11.24 -6.27 2.88
CA SER A 351 -12.20 -5.21 2.52
C SER A 351 -13.18 -5.69 1.45
N ASN A 352 -14.39 -5.14 1.47
CA ASN A 352 -15.37 -5.38 0.41
C ASN A 352 -14.86 -4.88 -0.94
N THR A 353 -14.16 -3.73 -0.96
CA THR A 353 -13.58 -3.13 -2.17
C THR A 353 -12.55 -4.04 -2.84
N GLU A 354 -11.71 -4.76 -2.06
CA GLU A 354 -10.76 -5.72 -2.60
C GLU A 354 -11.46 -6.84 -3.37
N TYR A 355 -12.50 -7.42 -2.78
CA TYR A 355 -13.33 -8.44 -3.43
C TYR A 355 -14.05 -7.89 -4.67
N LEU A 356 -14.62 -6.69 -4.54
CA LEU A 356 -15.32 -6.01 -5.63
C LEU A 356 -14.42 -5.84 -6.86
N ASN A 357 -13.21 -5.29 -6.66
CA ASN A 357 -12.25 -5.06 -7.73
C ASN A 357 -11.78 -6.37 -8.37
N ARG A 358 -11.58 -7.44 -7.61
CA ARG A 358 -11.23 -8.75 -8.13
C ARG A 358 -12.33 -9.34 -9.01
N CYS A 359 -13.58 -9.24 -8.58
CA CYS A 359 -14.74 -9.70 -9.34
C CYS A 359 -14.95 -8.86 -10.62
N ILE A 360 -14.76 -7.55 -10.54
CA ILE A 360 -14.81 -6.66 -11.71
C ILE A 360 -13.72 -7.05 -12.73
N SER A 361 -12.50 -7.26 -12.28
CA SER A 361 -11.40 -7.73 -13.15
C SER A 361 -11.69 -9.09 -13.77
N ALA A 362 -12.25 -10.02 -13.01
CA ALA A 362 -12.66 -11.32 -13.53
C ALA A 362 -13.74 -11.18 -14.62
N PHE A 363 -14.71 -10.29 -14.44
CA PHE A 363 -15.72 -10.04 -15.45
C PHE A 363 -15.15 -9.39 -16.72
N LEU A 364 -14.35 -8.33 -16.56
CA LEU A 364 -13.83 -7.54 -17.68
C LEU A 364 -12.77 -8.31 -18.49
N ARG A 365 -11.85 -8.97 -17.81
CA ARG A 365 -10.63 -9.56 -18.39
C ARG A 365 -10.61 -11.08 -18.38
N ASN A 366 -11.64 -11.73 -17.86
CA ASN A 366 -11.66 -13.18 -17.59
C ASN A 366 -10.59 -13.62 -16.58
N SER A 367 -10.10 -12.70 -15.72
CA SER A 367 -9.09 -13.00 -14.73
C SER A 367 -9.55 -14.06 -13.74
N ALA A 368 -8.62 -14.86 -13.21
CA ALA A 368 -8.91 -15.82 -12.17
C ALA A 368 -9.47 -15.13 -10.92
N LEU A 369 -10.41 -15.78 -10.25
CA LEU A 369 -10.95 -15.34 -8.95
C LEU A 369 -10.07 -15.76 -7.76
N ALA A 370 -8.78 -16.05 -8.00
CA ALA A 370 -7.86 -16.47 -6.96
C ALA A 370 -7.52 -15.30 -6.01
N SER A 371 -7.57 -15.56 -4.72
CA SER A 371 -7.11 -14.62 -3.69
C SER A 371 -5.59 -14.72 -3.47
N PRO A 372 -4.97 -13.78 -2.72
CA PRO A 372 -3.57 -13.94 -2.30
C PRO A 372 -3.29 -15.28 -1.61
N THR A 373 -4.26 -15.84 -0.89
CA THR A 373 -4.13 -17.15 -0.23
C THR A 373 -3.96 -18.28 -1.24
N GLU A 374 -4.77 -18.33 -2.29
CA GLU A 374 -4.68 -19.37 -3.33
C GLU A 374 -3.41 -19.19 -4.16
N LYS A 375 -3.03 -17.94 -4.48
CA LYS A 375 -1.75 -17.64 -5.15
C LYS A 375 -0.56 -18.08 -4.30
N TYR A 376 -0.57 -17.77 -3.00
CA TYR A 376 0.47 -18.21 -2.07
C TYR A 376 0.58 -19.74 -2.02
N LYS A 377 -0.54 -20.44 -1.85
CA LYS A 377 -0.56 -21.92 -1.86
C LYS A 377 -0.01 -22.51 -3.14
N PHE A 378 -0.35 -21.91 -4.28
CA PHE A 378 0.16 -22.34 -5.58
C PHE A 378 1.68 -22.21 -5.66
N HIS A 379 2.25 -21.05 -5.29
CA HIS A 379 3.69 -20.83 -5.34
C HIS A 379 4.47 -21.54 -4.24
N ALA A 380 3.86 -21.78 -3.07
CA ALA A 380 4.46 -22.51 -1.96
C ALA A 380 4.50 -24.03 -2.17
N SER A 381 3.83 -24.57 -3.20
CA SER A 381 3.95 -25.97 -3.58
C SER A 381 5.38 -26.21 -4.08
N LYS A 382 6.18 -26.98 -3.31
CA LYS A 382 7.64 -27.15 -3.54
C LYS A 382 7.96 -28.22 -4.58
N ASP A 383 7.34 -28.15 -5.74
CA ASP A 383 7.55 -29.16 -6.78
C ASP A 383 8.84 -28.93 -7.61
N LEU A 384 9.45 -27.74 -7.53
CA LEU A 384 10.65 -27.38 -8.27
C LEU A 384 11.79 -26.97 -7.32
N SER A 385 13.00 -27.45 -7.64
CA SER A 385 14.21 -26.97 -6.94
C SER A 385 14.47 -25.49 -7.23
N ASP A 386 15.18 -24.80 -6.34
CA ASP A 386 15.57 -23.41 -6.51
C ASP A 386 16.36 -23.20 -7.82
N ARG A 387 17.23 -24.15 -8.16
CA ARG A 387 17.99 -24.11 -9.41
C ARG A 387 17.08 -24.20 -10.65
N THR A 388 16.06 -25.05 -10.62
CA THR A 388 15.09 -25.14 -11.71
C THR A 388 14.27 -23.87 -11.83
N GLN A 389 13.91 -23.26 -10.71
CA GLN A 389 13.18 -21.97 -10.72
C GLN A 389 14.05 -20.84 -11.28
N LEU A 390 15.36 -20.80 -10.94
CA LEU A 390 16.30 -19.86 -11.53
C LEU A 390 16.44 -20.06 -13.05
N GLU A 391 16.56 -21.31 -13.52
CA GLU A 391 16.63 -21.62 -14.96
C GLU A 391 15.37 -21.11 -15.70
N LEU A 392 14.20 -21.27 -15.08
CA LEU A 392 12.93 -20.74 -15.62
C LEU A 392 12.90 -19.20 -15.63
N PHE A 393 13.35 -18.57 -14.54
CA PHE A 393 13.45 -17.12 -14.45
C PHE A 393 14.36 -16.56 -15.54
N ASN A 394 15.58 -17.11 -15.70
CA ASN A 394 16.52 -16.68 -16.72
C ASN A 394 15.96 -16.84 -18.14
N HIS A 395 15.25 -17.93 -18.41
CA HIS A 395 14.61 -18.14 -19.72
C HIS A 395 13.49 -17.11 -19.98
N MET A 396 12.71 -16.76 -18.96
CA MET A 396 11.68 -15.73 -19.11
C MET A 396 12.29 -14.32 -19.24
N ALA A 397 13.42 -14.05 -18.58
CA ALA A 397 14.13 -12.81 -18.70
C ALA A 397 14.72 -12.61 -20.10
N ASP A 398 15.42 -13.62 -20.64
CA ASP A 398 15.93 -13.67 -22.02
C ASP A 398 14.81 -13.44 -23.06
N ALA A 399 13.64 -14.01 -22.83
CA ALA A 399 12.52 -13.88 -23.73
C ALA A 399 11.77 -12.52 -23.65
N LEU A 400 11.83 -11.81 -22.51
CA LEU A 400 11.22 -10.50 -22.34
C LEU A 400 12.15 -9.36 -22.72
N ILE A 401 13.42 -9.48 -22.32
CA ILE A 401 14.40 -8.40 -22.38
C ILE A 401 15.19 -8.54 -23.68
N ASP A 402 15.09 -7.54 -24.54
CA ASP A 402 15.83 -7.44 -25.79
C ASP A 402 16.27 -5.98 -25.99
N CYS A 403 17.49 -5.76 -26.45
CA CYS A 403 18.04 -4.43 -26.63
C CYS A 403 17.45 -3.66 -27.83
N ASN A 404 16.70 -4.33 -28.71
CA ASN A 404 16.13 -3.74 -29.90
C ASN A 404 14.60 -3.91 -29.96
N SER A 405 14.12 -5.14 -29.71
CA SER A 405 12.72 -5.46 -29.97
C SER A 405 11.81 -4.89 -28.90
N ASN A 406 10.77 -4.18 -29.34
CA ASN A 406 9.70 -3.65 -28.48
C ASN A 406 10.15 -2.71 -27.35
N LEU A 407 11.38 -2.22 -27.41
CA LEU A 407 11.99 -1.36 -26.39
C LEU A 407 11.79 0.13 -26.73
N THR A 408 11.45 0.90 -25.70
CA THR A 408 11.51 2.36 -25.72
C THR A 408 12.43 2.83 -24.59
N VAL A 409 13.45 3.61 -24.92
CA VAL A 409 14.33 4.32 -24.00
C VAL A 409 13.93 5.80 -24.05
N ARG A 410 13.46 6.35 -22.94
CA ARG A 410 12.98 7.72 -22.83
C ARG A 410 13.73 8.46 -21.73
N CYS A 411 14.14 9.68 -22.03
CA CYS A 411 14.68 10.62 -21.07
C CYS A 411 13.80 11.88 -21.05
N ILE A 412 13.30 12.27 -19.89
CA ILE A 412 12.59 13.53 -19.67
C ILE A 412 13.39 14.34 -18.66
N SER A 413 13.81 15.56 -19.01
CA SER A 413 14.65 16.43 -18.19
C SER A 413 14.09 17.85 -18.14
N ALA A 414 14.33 18.57 -17.03
CA ALA A 414 13.96 19.98 -16.87
C ALA A 414 14.86 20.92 -17.69
N GLY A 415 16.13 20.53 -17.84
CA GLY A 415 17.15 21.30 -18.58
C GLY A 415 17.38 20.85 -20.02
N PRO A 416 18.45 21.30 -20.66
CA PRO A 416 18.84 20.86 -21.99
C PRO A 416 19.17 19.37 -21.94
N SER A 417 18.28 18.56 -22.51
CA SER A 417 18.40 17.11 -22.53
C SER A 417 19.50 16.64 -23.49
N TYR A 418 20.06 15.50 -23.19
CA TYR A 418 20.88 14.75 -24.14
C TYR A 418 20.01 14.34 -25.33
N ASN A 419 20.60 14.40 -26.54
CA ASN A 419 19.87 13.99 -27.73
C ASN A 419 19.76 12.44 -27.82
N ASP A 420 18.84 11.98 -28.68
CA ASP A 420 18.59 10.55 -28.90
C ASP A 420 19.83 9.76 -29.31
N LYS A 421 20.79 10.40 -30.01
CA LYS A 421 22.03 9.77 -30.43
C LYS A 421 22.97 9.52 -29.25
N ASP A 422 23.07 10.47 -28.30
CA ASP A 422 23.92 10.33 -27.11
C ASP A 422 23.37 9.19 -26.21
N MET A 423 22.06 9.18 -25.98
CA MET A 423 21.41 8.11 -25.25
C MET A 423 21.60 6.74 -25.91
N ARG A 424 21.42 6.67 -27.23
CA ARG A 424 21.63 5.45 -28.02
C ARG A 424 23.07 4.95 -27.86
N THR A 425 24.05 5.86 -27.95
CA THR A 425 25.47 5.53 -27.83
C THR A 425 25.78 4.99 -26.42
N ALA A 426 25.33 5.66 -25.36
CA ALA A 426 25.52 5.24 -23.98
C ALA A 426 24.85 3.89 -23.71
N PHE A 427 23.62 3.71 -24.18
CA PHE A 427 22.84 2.48 -24.00
C PHE A 427 23.55 1.27 -24.64
N TYR A 428 23.85 1.32 -25.94
CA TYR A 428 24.42 0.16 -26.63
C TYR A 428 25.89 -0.13 -26.24
N ALA A 429 26.66 0.89 -25.85
CA ALA A 429 28.01 0.67 -25.33
C ALA A 429 27.95 -0.08 -23.99
N ALA A 430 27.08 0.36 -23.07
CA ALA A 430 26.91 -0.27 -21.77
C ALA A 430 26.25 -1.65 -21.89
N TRP A 431 25.27 -1.81 -22.78
CA TRP A 431 24.62 -3.09 -23.04
C TRP A 431 25.61 -4.13 -23.56
N GLY A 432 26.37 -3.79 -24.63
CA GLY A 432 27.32 -4.71 -25.25
C GLY A 432 28.43 -5.13 -24.28
N ASP A 433 28.95 -4.21 -23.49
CA ASP A 433 29.96 -4.53 -22.48
C ASP A 433 29.42 -5.52 -21.45
N SER A 434 28.25 -5.25 -20.89
CA SER A 434 27.66 -6.10 -19.85
C SER A 434 27.08 -7.41 -20.37
N TYR A 435 26.59 -7.47 -21.62
CA TYR A 435 26.07 -8.70 -22.22
C TYR A 435 27.16 -9.75 -22.43
N TYR A 436 28.34 -9.31 -22.92
CA TYR A 436 29.46 -10.22 -23.16
C TYR A 436 30.31 -10.50 -21.91
N ASN A 437 30.30 -9.57 -20.94
CA ASN A 437 31.00 -9.69 -19.67
C ASN A 437 30.06 -9.42 -18.50
N PRO A 438 29.00 -10.24 -18.33
CA PRO A 438 28.05 -9.99 -17.28
C PRO A 438 28.72 -10.09 -15.90
N SER A 439 28.56 -9.05 -15.11
CA SER A 439 29.02 -9.04 -13.72
C SER A 439 27.86 -9.49 -12.83
N PRO A 440 27.92 -10.65 -12.19
CA PRO A 440 26.90 -11.05 -11.23
C PRO A 440 26.93 -10.10 -10.03
N MET A 441 25.78 -9.94 -9.38
CA MET A 441 25.64 -9.05 -8.23
C MET A 441 26.60 -9.41 -7.09
N ASP A 442 26.95 -10.70 -6.94
CA ASP A 442 27.95 -11.15 -5.98
C ASP A 442 29.34 -10.52 -6.15
N ALA A 443 29.70 -10.09 -7.38
CA ALA A 443 30.91 -9.32 -7.61
C ALA A 443 30.83 -7.90 -7.04
N PHE A 444 29.66 -7.46 -6.68
CA PHE A 444 29.41 -6.15 -6.06
C PHE A 444 29.50 -6.19 -4.54
N TYR A 445 29.43 -7.34 -3.91
CA TYR A 445 29.64 -7.48 -2.47
C TYR A 445 30.98 -8.21 -2.23
N GLU A 446 31.92 -7.56 -1.56
CA GLU A 446 32.87 -8.32 -0.77
C GLU A 446 32.00 -9.02 0.28
N LYS A 447 32.00 -10.36 0.27
CA LYS A 447 31.32 -11.15 1.32
C LYS A 447 32.26 -11.25 2.53
N PRO A 448 32.30 -10.26 3.41
CA PRO A 448 33.08 -10.39 4.63
C PRO A 448 32.46 -11.48 5.50
N GLU A 449 33.27 -12.25 6.18
CA GLU A 449 32.79 -13.25 7.12
C GLU A 449 32.13 -12.54 8.31
N PHE A 450 30.81 -12.58 8.40
CA PHE A 450 30.08 -12.04 9.55
C PHE A 450 30.16 -13.01 10.72
N GLN A 451 30.67 -12.53 11.83
CA GLN A 451 30.74 -13.32 13.06
C GLN A 451 29.53 -13.05 13.94
N TRP A 452 28.65 -14.03 14.04
CA TRP A 452 27.47 -13.93 14.89
C TRP A 452 27.88 -13.80 16.37
N PRO A 453 27.31 -12.85 17.13
CA PRO A 453 27.58 -12.69 18.56
C PRO A 453 27.34 -13.99 19.33
N GLY A 454 28.28 -14.33 20.21
CA GLY A 454 28.22 -15.53 21.04
C GLY A 454 27.33 -15.37 22.30
N TYR A 455 27.36 -16.38 23.14
CA TYR A 455 26.65 -16.38 24.41
C TYR A 455 27.12 -15.27 25.34
N GLY A 456 26.14 -14.65 26.01
CA GLY A 456 26.41 -13.63 27.01
C GLY A 456 26.76 -14.20 28.38
N PRO A 457 27.13 -13.34 29.32
CA PRO A 457 27.31 -13.71 30.72
C PRO A 457 26.07 -14.41 31.29
N LYS A 458 26.25 -15.42 32.12
CA LYS A 458 25.15 -16.13 32.77
C LYS A 458 24.43 -15.21 33.75
N ILE A 459 23.13 -15.07 33.55
CA ILE A 459 22.22 -14.32 34.42
C ILE A 459 21.10 -15.20 34.96
N LYS A 460 20.35 -14.69 35.93
CA LYS A 460 19.21 -15.39 36.55
C LYS A 460 17.89 -14.73 36.18
N LEU A 461 16.87 -15.54 36.01
CA LEU A 461 15.49 -15.05 36.01
C LEU A 461 15.14 -14.55 37.41
N LYS A 462 14.78 -13.28 37.55
CA LYS A 462 14.46 -12.62 38.82
C LYS A 462 12.97 -12.73 39.15
N GLU A 463 12.12 -12.58 38.15
CA GLU A 463 10.67 -12.50 38.31
C GLU A 463 9.92 -13.01 37.09
N THR A 464 8.78 -13.62 37.33
CA THR A 464 7.80 -14.01 36.31
C THR A 464 6.43 -13.45 36.71
N LYS A 465 5.78 -12.69 35.81
CA LYS A 465 4.42 -12.14 36.00
C LYS A 465 3.57 -12.40 34.77
N THR A 466 2.27 -12.29 34.91
CA THR A 466 1.35 -12.29 33.78
C THR A 466 0.99 -10.85 33.41
N ASP A 467 1.09 -10.50 32.12
CA ASP A 467 0.59 -9.23 31.63
C ASP A 467 -0.94 -9.22 31.59
N PRO A 468 -1.63 -8.35 32.33
CA PRO A 468 -3.08 -8.42 32.50
C PRO A 468 -3.86 -8.06 31.21
N MET A 469 -3.25 -7.34 30.26
CA MET A 469 -3.89 -6.99 28.98
C MET A 469 -3.80 -8.13 27.98
N SER A 470 -2.61 -8.66 27.76
CA SER A 470 -2.36 -9.66 26.73
C SER A 470 -2.48 -11.11 27.23
N GLY A 471 -2.46 -11.32 28.55
CA GLY A 471 -2.31 -12.64 29.17
C GLY A 471 -0.92 -13.27 28.95
N GLY A 472 0.02 -12.53 28.39
CA GLY A 472 1.38 -13.00 28.15
C GLY A 472 2.23 -13.10 29.41
N THR A 473 3.32 -13.85 29.33
CA THR A 473 4.29 -14.01 30.43
C THR A 473 5.34 -12.90 30.36
N VAL A 474 5.51 -12.15 31.44
CA VAL A 474 6.57 -11.16 31.61
C VAL A 474 7.72 -11.78 32.39
N LEU A 475 8.87 -11.90 31.76
CA LEU A 475 10.12 -12.40 32.34
C LEU A 475 11.05 -11.22 32.63
N THR A 476 11.45 -11.05 33.90
CA THR A 476 12.44 -10.04 34.30
C THR A 476 13.71 -10.73 34.77
N TYR A 477 14.85 -10.38 34.16
CA TYR A 477 16.15 -10.95 34.48
C TYR A 477 16.92 -10.12 35.53
N SER A 478 17.98 -10.70 36.07
CA SER A 478 18.75 -10.08 37.17
C SER A 478 19.48 -8.78 36.74
N ASN A 479 19.77 -8.59 35.46
CA ASN A 479 20.29 -7.36 34.89
C ASN A 479 19.20 -6.32 34.57
N GLY A 480 17.95 -6.61 34.90
CA GLY A 480 16.79 -5.73 34.61
C GLY A 480 16.19 -5.86 33.22
N PHE A 481 16.79 -6.63 32.32
CA PHE A 481 16.22 -6.89 30.99
C PHE A 481 14.88 -7.58 31.09
N ARG A 482 13.92 -7.20 30.22
CA ARG A 482 12.56 -7.75 30.24
C ARG A 482 12.21 -8.41 28.92
N VAL A 483 11.53 -9.53 29.00
CA VAL A 483 10.92 -10.20 27.84
C VAL A 483 9.43 -10.40 28.12
N ILE A 484 8.58 -10.04 27.19
CA ILE A 484 7.13 -10.25 27.27
C ILE A 484 6.76 -11.23 26.18
N HIS A 485 6.38 -12.45 26.56
CA HIS A 485 6.00 -13.50 25.63
C HIS A 485 4.51 -13.77 25.66
N LYS A 486 3.83 -13.54 24.55
CA LYS A 486 2.43 -13.96 24.34
C LYS A 486 2.40 -15.21 23.49
N LYS A 487 1.95 -16.30 24.07
CA LYS A 487 1.75 -17.55 23.32
C LYS A 487 0.51 -17.45 22.43
N MET A 488 0.73 -17.65 21.13
CA MET A 488 -0.32 -17.63 20.11
C MET A 488 0.07 -18.58 18.98
N ASN A 489 -0.90 -19.17 18.28
CA ASN A 489 -0.58 -19.96 17.08
C ASN A 489 -0.06 -19.04 15.96
N THR A 490 1.20 -19.18 15.62
CA THR A 490 1.90 -18.36 14.60
C THR A 490 2.46 -19.20 13.46
N GLU A 491 2.08 -20.47 13.41
CA GLU A 491 2.51 -21.43 12.36
C GLU A 491 4.04 -21.50 12.21
N GLY A 492 4.76 -21.51 13.35
CA GLY A 492 6.21 -21.62 13.38
C GLY A 492 6.96 -20.32 13.14
N LYS A 493 6.30 -19.17 13.22
CA LYS A 493 6.93 -17.85 13.21
C LYS A 493 7.01 -17.25 14.62
N VAL A 494 7.92 -16.29 14.77
CA VAL A 494 8.02 -15.37 15.90
C VAL A 494 7.82 -13.97 15.37
N TYR A 495 6.80 -13.28 15.84
CA TYR A 495 6.60 -11.86 15.63
C TYR A 495 7.18 -11.13 16.83
N TRP A 496 7.99 -10.12 16.58
CA TRP A 496 8.79 -9.54 17.66
C TRP A 496 8.91 -8.03 17.58
N ALA A 497 9.15 -7.42 18.75
CA ALA A 497 9.63 -6.05 18.84
C ALA A 497 10.56 -5.87 20.04
N MET A 498 11.63 -5.11 19.85
CA MET A 498 12.41 -4.51 20.89
C MET A 498 11.89 -3.08 21.11
N ALA A 499 11.09 -2.89 22.13
CA ALA A 499 10.49 -1.61 22.47
C ALA A 499 11.34 -0.90 23.52
N MET A 500 11.90 0.26 23.20
CA MET A 500 12.84 0.98 24.04
C MET A 500 12.34 2.39 24.32
N ASN A 501 12.45 2.84 25.57
CA ASN A 501 12.31 4.25 25.89
C ASN A 501 13.48 5.06 25.29
N GLY A 502 13.22 6.34 25.02
CA GLY A 502 14.14 7.20 24.29
C GLY A 502 13.84 7.22 22.80
N GLY A 503 13.62 8.39 22.28
CA GLY A 503 13.42 8.68 20.88
C GLY A 503 14.18 9.93 20.48
N TYR A 504 13.97 10.42 19.26
CA TYR A 504 14.73 11.58 18.77
C TYR A 504 14.51 12.85 19.61
N GLY A 505 13.43 12.95 20.38
CA GLY A 505 13.21 14.04 21.33
C GLY A 505 14.19 14.05 22.49
N SER A 506 14.93 12.97 22.74
CA SER A 506 15.98 12.92 23.79
C SER A 506 17.37 13.34 23.27
N ILE A 507 17.53 13.61 21.99
CA ILE A 507 18.79 14.04 21.38
C ILE A 507 18.99 15.52 21.69
N PRO A 508 20.10 15.89 22.41
CA PRO A 508 20.43 17.29 22.65
C PRO A 508 20.73 18.00 21.33
N ASP A 509 20.40 19.27 21.24
CA ASP A 509 20.76 20.16 20.13
C ASP A 509 20.41 19.68 18.73
N LEU A 510 19.38 18.86 18.63
CA LEU A 510 18.81 18.44 17.35
C LEU A 510 18.30 19.68 16.63
N ALA A 511 18.68 19.85 15.36
CA ALA A 511 18.16 20.93 14.54
C ALA A 511 16.70 20.68 14.16
N GLU A 512 16.01 21.74 13.74
CA GLU A 512 14.61 21.62 13.32
C GLU A 512 14.50 20.65 12.13
N GLY A 513 13.64 19.63 12.25
CA GLY A 513 13.40 18.62 11.23
C GLY A 513 14.39 17.46 11.20
N GLU A 514 15.55 17.53 11.85
CA GLU A 514 16.51 16.41 11.91
C GLU A 514 15.90 15.14 12.55
N GLY A 515 14.92 15.30 13.43
CA GLY A 515 14.26 14.16 14.08
C GLY A 515 13.62 13.17 13.12
N ALA A 516 13.20 13.63 11.95
CA ALA A 516 12.59 12.78 10.92
C ALA A 516 13.56 11.75 10.30
N TYR A 517 14.87 12.00 10.41
CA TYR A 517 15.93 11.19 9.80
C TYR A 517 16.60 10.20 10.78
N VAL A 518 16.32 10.32 12.08
CA VAL A 518 16.99 9.47 13.08
C VAL A 518 16.72 7.99 12.87
N GLY A 519 15.49 7.64 12.43
CA GLY A 519 15.17 6.25 12.11
C GLY A 519 15.97 5.69 10.92
N ASP A 520 16.14 6.50 9.89
CA ASP A 520 16.87 6.09 8.68
C ASP A 520 18.37 5.88 8.96
N TYR A 521 18.93 6.71 9.85
CA TYR A 521 20.34 6.58 10.21
C TYR A 521 20.73 5.20 10.73
N PHE A 522 19.78 4.49 11.32
CA PHE A 522 19.99 3.12 11.80
C PHE A 522 20.42 2.16 10.68
N SER A 523 19.85 2.30 9.48
CA SER A 523 20.16 1.47 8.32
C SER A 523 21.37 1.94 7.50
N LEU A 524 22.07 3.00 7.96
CA LEU A 524 23.24 3.55 7.28
C LEU A 524 24.56 3.16 7.95
N CYS A 525 24.50 2.42 9.06
CA CYS A 525 25.68 2.03 9.83
C CYS A 525 26.18 0.66 9.40
N ARG A 526 27.49 0.42 9.54
CA ARG A 526 28.04 -0.93 9.50
C ARG A 526 27.64 -1.69 10.77
N ILE A 527 27.35 -2.97 10.64
CA ILE A 527 26.95 -3.84 11.75
C ILE A 527 27.88 -5.05 11.78
N GLY A 528 28.64 -5.20 12.88
CA GLY A 528 29.63 -6.27 12.96
C GLY A 528 30.69 -6.22 11.85
N GLY A 529 31.04 -5.00 11.40
CA GLY A 529 32.01 -4.76 10.33
C GLY A 529 31.48 -4.92 8.91
N VAL A 530 30.20 -5.32 8.69
CA VAL A 530 29.60 -5.45 7.35
C VAL A 530 28.65 -4.29 7.07
N GLU A 531 28.46 -3.95 5.80
CA GLU A 531 27.48 -2.94 5.37
C GLU A 531 26.06 -3.32 5.77
N ALA A 532 25.22 -2.33 6.08
CA ALA A 532 23.84 -2.53 6.50
C ALA A 532 23.04 -3.34 5.46
N SER A 533 23.19 -3.04 4.17
CA SER A 533 22.53 -3.75 3.08
C SER A 533 22.88 -5.23 3.04
N TYR A 534 24.16 -5.56 3.25
CA TYR A 534 24.63 -6.95 3.32
C TYR A 534 24.10 -7.65 4.58
N PHE A 535 24.08 -6.94 5.73
CA PHE A 535 23.50 -7.47 6.97
C PHE A 535 22.00 -7.75 6.81
N GLU A 536 21.26 -6.87 6.16
CA GLU A 536 19.84 -7.09 5.84
C GLU A 536 19.65 -8.31 4.93
N ASP A 537 20.47 -8.49 3.91
CA ASP A 537 20.40 -9.65 3.03
C ASP A 537 20.68 -10.95 3.78
N MET A 538 21.65 -10.95 4.70
CA MET A 538 21.90 -12.10 5.57
C MET A 538 20.69 -12.43 6.44
N LEU A 539 20.09 -11.43 7.07
CA LEU A 539 18.87 -11.61 7.85
C LEU A 539 17.73 -12.16 6.98
N MET A 540 17.57 -11.59 5.78
CA MET A 540 16.56 -12.04 4.83
C MET A 540 16.75 -13.49 4.39
N SER A 541 17.97 -13.93 4.18
CA SER A 541 18.28 -15.34 3.85
C SER A 541 17.92 -16.30 4.98
N GLU A 542 17.91 -15.83 6.22
CA GLU A 542 17.45 -16.58 7.40
C GLU A 542 15.94 -16.40 7.67
N GLY A 543 15.24 -15.67 6.81
CA GLY A 543 13.81 -15.34 6.97
C GLY A 543 13.53 -14.34 8.08
N ILE A 544 14.54 -13.58 8.54
CA ILE A 544 14.41 -12.58 9.60
C ILE A 544 14.21 -11.22 8.95
N THR A 545 13.21 -10.49 9.41
CA THR A 545 13.00 -9.08 9.04
C THR A 545 13.23 -8.18 10.24
N MET A 546 13.75 -6.98 10.02
CA MET A 546 14.02 -5.99 11.05
C MET A 546 13.76 -4.58 10.52
N ASP A 547 12.75 -3.90 11.09
CA ASP A 547 12.43 -2.51 10.83
C ASP A 547 12.74 -1.66 12.05
N ALA A 548 13.38 -0.49 11.85
CA ALA A 548 13.64 0.49 12.88
C ALA A 548 12.69 1.68 12.78
N ARG A 549 11.96 1.98 13.85
CA ARG A 549 11.10 3.17 13.96
C ARG A 549 11.50 3.98 15.18
N VAL A 550 11.96 5.19 14.95
CA VAL A 550 12.30 6.11 16.02
C VAL A 550 11.24 7.21 16.11
N GLY A 551 10.47 7.16 17.17
CA GLY A 551 9.49 8.17 17.51
C GLY A 551 10.09 9.29 18.38
N LEU A 552 9.24 10.23 18.78
CA LEU A 552 9.65 11.35 19.65
C LEU A 552 10.18 10.86 21.01
N THR A 553 9.58 9.84 21.59
CA THR A 553 9.85 9.38 22.97
C THR A 553 10.28 7.93 23.09
N ALA A 554 10.24 7.18 22.01
CA ALA A 554 10.51 5.74 21.99
C ALA A 554 11.11 5.29 20.67
N THR A 555 11.88 4.21 20.71
CA THR A 555 12.41 3.48 19.56
C THR A 555 11.83 2.07 19.56
N LEU A 556 11.46 1.61 18.39
CA LEU A 556 10.92 0.28 18.16
C LEU A 556 11.70 -0.39 17.02
N LEU A 557 12.39 -1.48 17.31
CA LEU A 557 12.87 -2.43 16.31
C LEU A 557 11.85 -3.56 16.26
N SER A 558 11.37 -3.93 15.09
CA SER A 558 10.31 -4.94 14.98
C SER A 558 10.40 -5.74 13.70
N GLY A 559 9.79 -6.92 13.69
CA GLY A 559 9.77 -7.78 12.52
C GLY A 559 9.22 -9.18 12.78
N GLU A 560 9.58 -10.10 11.89
CA GLU A 560 9.27 -11.51 12.03
C GLU A 560 10.52 -12.37 11.84
N ALA A 561 10.49 -13.58 12.37
CA ALA A 561 11.54 -14.59 12.20
C ALA A 561 10.94 -15.99 12.21
N PRO A 562 11.52 -16.99 11.51
CA PRO A 562 11.18 -18.38 11.75
C PRO A 562 11.53 -18.77 13.19
N LYS A 563 10.67 -19.54 13.82
CA LYS A 563 10.91 -20.09 15.17
C LYS A 563 12.25 -20.84 15.27
N ALA A 564 12.63 -21.55 14.21
CA ALA A 564 13.90 -22.27 14.14
C ALA A 564 15.11 -21.31 14.18
N ASN A 565 14.95 -20.06 13.76
CA ASN A 565 16.01 -19.05 13.69
C ASN A 565 15.92 -18.01 14.82
N MET A 566 15.17 -18.31 15.91
CA MET A 566 15.08 -17.43 17.07
C MET A 566 16.45 -17.12 17.70
N GLU A 567 17.38 -18.06 17.66
CA GLU A 567 18.76 -17.86 18.11
C GLU A 567 19.47 -16.78 17.27
N LYS A 568 19.38 -16.87 15.95
CA LYS A 568 19.93 -15.89 15.02
C LYS A 568 19.30 -14.50 15.20
N LEU A 569 17.98 -14.44 15.48
CA LEU A 569 17.33 -13.18 15.82
C LEU A 569 17.96 -12.53 17.06
N LEU A 570 18.21 -13.29 18.13
CA LEU A 570 18.85 -12.75 19.34
C LEU A 570 20.29 -12.27 19.06
N GLN A 571 21.04 -13.03 18.26
CA GLN A 571 22.37 -12.64 17.80
C GLN A 571 22.34 -11.37 16.96
N ALA A 572 21.38 -11.24 16.02
CA ALA A 572 21.19 -10.05 15.22
C ALA A 572 20.89 -8.82 16.09
N LEU A 573 19.98 -8.96 17.08
CA LEU A 573 19.66 -7.90 18.04
C LEU A 573 20.89 -7.47 18.86
N LEU A 574 21.76 -8.41 19.23
CA LEU A 574 23.02 -8.12 19.92
C LEU A 574 24.02 -7.40 19.01
N ALA A 575 24.18 -7.84 17.76
CA ALA A 575 25.05 -7.19 16.79
C ALA A 575 24.63 -5.72 16.58
N VAL A 576 23.35 -5.52 16.28
CA VAL A 576 22.78 -4.17 16.09
C VAL A 576 22.94 -3.28 17.33
N SER A 577 22.85 -3.86 18.54
CA SER A 577 22.97 -3.08 19.78
C SER A 577 24.41 -2.78 20.18
N ASN A 578 25.34 -3.70 19.90
CA ASN A 578 26.70 -3.63 20.48
C ASN A 578 27.80 -3.40 19.44
N GLU A 579 27.57 -3.70 18.16
CA GLU A 579 28.60 -3.76 17.12
C GLU A 579 28.27 -2.85 15.93
N ARG A 580 27.63 -1.71 16.18
CA ARG A 580 27.29 -0.73 15.17
C ARG A 580 28.37 0.33 15.05
N GLU A 581 28.76 0.67 13.83
CA GLU A 581 29.74 1.68 13.49
C GLU A 581 29.19 2.63 12.42
N HIS A 582 29.54 3.90 12.55
CA HIS A 582 29.18 4.90 11.53
C HIS A 582 29.93 4.63 10.22
N ASP A 583 29.24 4.82 9.10
CA ASP A 583 29.81 4.78 7.75
C ASP A 583 29.61 6.15 7.09
N GLU A 584 30.70 6.93 7.00
CA GLU A 584 30.65 8.31 6.51
C GLU A 584 30.30 8.37 5.02
N ASP A 585 30.86 7.46 4.20
CA ASP A 585 30.65 7.44 2.75
C ASP A 585 29.18 7.10 2.42
N VAL A 586 28.60 6.12 3.13
CA VAL A 586 27.19 5.74 2.98
C VAL A 586 26.26 6.87 3.42
N PHE A 587 26.63 7.58 4.49
CA PHE A 587 25.82 8.69 4.98
C PHE A 587 25.84 9.89 4.03
N ASP A 588 26.99 10.25 3.46
CA ASP A 588 27.09 11.36 2.51
C ASP A 588 26.28 11.10 1.23
N LEU A 589 26.34 9.88 0.72
CA LEU A 589 25.54 9.46 -0.42
C LEU A 589 24.03 9.46 -0.09
N TYR A 590 23.67 8.97 1.11
CA TYR A 590 22.29 9.04 1.58
C TYR A 590 21.78 10.49 1.62
N MET A 591 22.56 11.43 2.14
CA MET A 591 22.18 12.85 2.16
C MET A 591 21.93 13.40 0.75
N ALA A 592 22.79 13.03 -0.21
CA ALA A 592 22.62 13.43 -1.60
C ALA A 592 21.34 12.83 -2.21
N ASN A 593 21.11 11.54 -2.01
CA ASN A 593 19.92 10.84 -2.46
C ASN A 593 18.64 11.43 -1.85
N GLU A 594 18.63 11.73 -0.55
CA GLU A 594 17.46 12.28 0.14
C GLU A 594 17.10 13.68 -0.35
N LYS A 595 18.09 14.49 -0.68
CA LYS A 595 17.88 15.80 -1.29
C LYS A 595 17.12 15.68 -2.63
N LEU A 596 17.45 14.67 -3.44
CA LEU A 596 16.76 14.41 -4.70
C LEU A 596 15.35 13.86 -4.46
N ARG A 597 15.17 12.94 -3.51
CA ARG A 597 13.85 12.41 -3.14
C ARG A 597 12.88 13.49 -2.70
N LEU A 598 13.38 14.46 -1.93
CA LEU A 598 12.56 15.58 -1.48
C LEU A 598 12.18 16.53 -2.63
N ARG A 599 13.05 16.69 -3.63
CA ARG A 599 12.71 17.43 -4.86
C ARG A 599 11.65 16.69 -5.66
N LEU A 600 11.84 15.42 -5.92
CA LEU A 600 10.88 14.57 -6.66
C LEU A 600 9.48 14.54 -6.01
N GLY A 601 9.40 14.79 -4.72
CA GLY A 601 8.14 14.83 -3.96
C GLY A 601 7.71 16.23 -3.51
N SER A 602 8.29 17.29 -4.07
CA SER A 602 8.12 18.66 -3.58
C SER A 602 6.68 19.16 -3.58
N GLU A 603 5.86 18.70 -4.51
CA GLU A 603 4.44 19.03 -4.62
C GLU A 603 3.51 17.93 -4.07
N GLY A 604 4.09 16.83 -3.60
CA GLY A 604 3.35 15.69 -3.12
C GLY A 604 2.68 15.91 -1.76
N ARG A 605 1.82 14.96 -1.38
CA ARG A 605 1.10 14.96 -0.09
C ARG A 605 2.03 15.16 1.11
N ASN A 606 3.21 14.58 1.12
CA ASN A 606 4.16 14.71 2.23
C ASN A 606 4.66 16.15 2.39
N ALA A 607 4.90 16.87 1.31
CA ALA A 607 5.29 18.27 1.34
C ALA A 607 4.15 19.15 1.88
N ARG A 608 2.90 18.90 1.47
CA ARG A 608 1.72 19.58 2.03
C ARG A 608 1.58 19.33 3.53
N LEU A 609 1.75 18.09 3.97
CA LEU A 609 1.68 17.75 5.40
C LEU A 609 2.82 18.43 6.20
N ALA A 610 4.02 18.52 5.64
CA ALA A 610 5.14 19.24 6.26
C ALA A 610 4.84 20.74 6.40
N ALA A 611 4.25 21.36 5.37
CA ALA A 611 3.82 22.75 5.41
C ALA A 611 2.74 22.98 6.48
N ILE A 612 1.74 22.12 6.54
CA ILE A 612 0.66 22.17 7.54
C ILE A 612 1.23 22.02 8.96
N ASP A 613 2.15 21.08 9.19
CA ASP A 613 2.80 20.87 10.48
C ASP A 613 3.56 22.13 10.95
N SER A 614 4.29 22.77 10.03
CA SER A 614 5.00 24.03 10.26
C SER A 614 4.05 25.19 10.59
N ILE A 615 2.89 25.25 9.93
CA ILE A 615 1.84 26.26 10.20
C ILE A 615 1.16 26.01 11.54
N MET A 616 0.87 24.75 11.83
CA MET A 616 0.20 24.35 13.08
C MET A 616 1.06 24.62 14.30
N CYS A 617 2.37 24.43 14.21
CA CYS A 617 3.28 24.58 15.31
C CYS A 617 4.60 25.27 14.89
N PRO A 618 4.58 26.58 14.65
CA PRO A 618 5.76 27.31 14.17
C PRO A 618 6.96 27.16 15.09
N GLY A 619 8.11 26.83 14.50
CA GLY A 619 9.37 26.66 15.24
C GLY A 619 9.41 25.42 16.14
N TYR A 620 8.55 24.45 15.93
CA TYR A 620 8.61 23.16 16.61
C TYR A 620 9.67 22.27 15.97
N LYS A 621 10.85 22.21 16.58
CA LYS A 621 12.02 21.54 16.02
C LYS A 621 11.91 20.00 15.92
N TYR A 622 10.91 19.39 16.53
CA TYR A 622 10.70 17.95 16.55
C TYR A 622 9.60 17.49 15.54
N SER A 623 9.46 18.21 14.42
CA SER A 623 8.60 17.77 13.33
C SER A 623 9.00 16.37 12.84
N ARG A 624 7.99 15.56 12.50
CA ARG A 624 8.20 14.22 11.91
C ARG A 624 8.38 14.26 10.40
N MET A 625 8.17 15.42 9.79
CA MET A 625 8.18 15.54 8.35
C MET A 625 9.58 15.88 7.85
N LYS A 626 10.06 15.10 6.89
CA LYS A 626 11.28 15.40 6.16
C LYS A 626 11.06 16.62 5.27
N SER A 627 12.03 17.50 5.19
CA SER A 627 11.99 18.64 4.29
C SER A 627 13.40 19.05 3.85
N GLN A 628 13.50 19.68 2.68
CA GLN A 628 14.79 20.10 2.12
C GLN A 628 15.56 21.02 3.08
N GLY A 629 16.86 20.81 3.15
CA GLY A 629 17.77 21.66 3.91
C GLY A 629 17.73 21.50 5.44
N LYS A 630 16.99 20.54 5.95
CA LYS A 630 16.87 20.31 7.40
C LYS A 630 17.99 19.43 7.98
N LEU A 631 18.64 18.59 7.18
CA LEU A 631 19.71 17.70 7.64
C LEU A 631 21.06 18.43 7.67
N THR A 632 21.74 18.43 8.81
CA THR A 632 23.02 19.11 9.00
C THR A 632 24.19 18.12 9.05
N SER A 633 25.41 18.57 8.75
CA SER A 633 26.63 17.75 8.79
C SER A 633 26.94 17.18 10.18
N GLY A 634 26.44 17.80 11.24
CA GLY A 634 26.62 17.30 12.62
C GLY A 634 25.57 16.28 13.05
N PHE A 635 24.64 15.91 12.20
CA PHE A 635 23.54 15.00 12.52
C PHE A 635 24.03 13.61 12.85
N ALA A 636 24.97 13.05 12.05
CA ALA A 636 25.48 11.70 12.24
C ALA A 636 26.03 11.48 13.67
N ALA A 637 26.88 12.40 14.14
CA ALA A 637 27.44 12.32 15.49
C ALA A 637 26.37 12.37 16.60
N LYS A 638 25.29 13.13 16.42
CA LYS A 638 24.16 13.19 17.35
C LYS A 638 23.36 11.88 17.36
N ALA A 639 23.14 11.31 16.18
CA ALA A 639 22.44 10.03 16.03
C ALA A 639 23.26 8.88 16.65
N ASP A 640 24.56 8.82 16.39
CA ASP A 640 25.46 7.85 17.01
C ASP A 640 25.44 7.92 18.54
N ALA A 641 25.60 9.11 19.09
CA ALA A 641 25.58 9.30 20.56
C ALA A 641 24.22 8.86 21.15
N PHE A 642 23.13 9.09 20.45
CA PHE A 642 21.80 8.66 20.87
C PHE A 642 21.68 7.13 20.87
N TYR A 643 22.07 6.47 19.78
CA TYR A 643 21.96 5.01 19.68
C TYR A 643 22.91 4.30 20.66
N GLU A 644 24.11 4.83 20.85
CA GLU A 644 25.04 4.29 21.85
C GLU A 644 24.49 4.41 23.28
N ALA A 645 23.90 5.56 23.61
CA ALA A 645 23.25 5.76 24.90
C ALA A 645 22.05 4.83 25.10
N GLN A 646 21.29 4.52 24.02
CA GLN A 646 20.15 3.62 24.05
C GLN A 646 20.60 2.16 24.20
N ALA A 647 21.64 1.74 23.44
CA ALA A 647 22.23 0.42 23.56
C ALA A 647 22.80 0.12 24.94
N GLY A 648 23.28 1.16 25.66
CA GLY A 648 23.72 1.06 27.04
C GLY A 648 22.61 0.85 28.07
N LYS A 649 21.32 1.02 27.69
CA LYS A 649 20.15 1.02 28.59
C LYS A 649 19.06 0.05 28.17
N MET A 650 19.43 -1.13 27.69
CA MET A 650 18.47 -2.12 27.18
C MET A 650 17.47 -2.63 28.25
N ASN A 651 17.75 -2.41 29.54
CA ASN A 651 16.80 -2.67 30.62
C ASN A 651 15.70 -1.60 30.79
N ASP A 652 15.81 -0.45 30.09
CA ASP A 652 14.73 0.55 30.00
C ASP A 652 13.81 0.27 28.77
N GLY A 653 13.80 -0.97 28.33
CA GLY A 653 13.01 -1.51 27.25
C GLY A 653 12.46 -2.88 27.57
N ALA A 654 11.81 -3.49 26.57
CA ALA A 654 11.36 -4.87 26.62
C ALA A 654 11.45 -5.52 25.22
N LEU A 655 11.90 -6.76 25.20
CA LEU A 655 11.74 -7.63 24.03
C LEU A 655 10.35 -8.27 24.09
N ILE A 656 9.53 -7.98 23.11
CA ILE A 656 8.16 -8.49 22.97
C ILE A 656 8.19 -9.59 21.93
N LEU A 657 7.62 -10.75 22.28
CA LEU A 657 7.57 -11.93 21.43
C LEU A 657 6.13 -12.45 21.37
N VAL A 658 5.60 -12.65 20.19
CA VAL A 658 4.33 -13.34 19.96
C VAL A 658 4.62 -14.55 19.10
N SER A 659 4.46 -15.76 19.67
CA SER A 659 4.85 -16.99 19.00
C SER A 659 4.17 -18.22 19.57
N ASP A 660 4.25 -19.35 18.85
CA ASP A 660 3.84 -20.66 19.32
C ASP A 660 4.96 -21.44 20.07
N MET A 661 6.09 -20.76 20.35
CA MET A 661 7.22 -21.39 21.04
C MET A 661 6.83 -21.96 22.40
N ASP A 662 7.46 -23.08 22.78
CA ASP A 662 7.37 -23.56 24.15
C ASP A 662 8.13 -22.61 25.08
N GLU A 663 7.50 -22.27 26.21
CA GLU A 663 8.05 -21.32 27.16
C GLU A 663 9.36 -21.83 27.80
N THR A 664 9.50 -23.14 28.00
CA THR A 664 10.72 -23.73 28.57
C THR A 664 11.91 -23.64 27.63
N GLU A 665 11.66 -23.90 26.34
CA GLU A 665 12.68 -23.77 25.29
C GLU A 665 13.09 -22.30 25.12
N LEU A 666 12.11 -21.39 25.07
CA LEU A 666 12.35 -19.96 24.96
C LEU A 666 13.18 -19.43 26.15
N ARG A 667 12.83 -19.81 27.38
CA ARG A 667 13.58 -19.41 28.58
C ARG A 667 15.02 -19.91 28.56
N LYS A 668 15.26 -21.13 28.10
CA LYS A 668 16.61 -21.68 27.96
C LYS A 668 17.44 -20.85 26.96
N LEU A 669 16.86 -20.55 25.81
CA LEU A 669 17.52 -19.76 24.78
C LEU A 669 17.82 -18.33 25.26
N LEU A 670 16.85 -17.65 25.87
CA LEU A 670 17.01 -16.30 26.41
C LEU A 670 18.11 -16.21 27.46
N LEU A 671 18.28 -17.21 28.34
CA LEU A 671 19.34 -17.24 29.35
C LEU A 671 20.76 -17.26 28.75
N ASN A 672 20.91 -17.71 27.53
CA ASN A 672 22.21 -17.72 26.82
C ASN A 672 22.59 -16.35 26.27
N TYR A 673 21.63 -15.47 25.97
CA TYR A 673 21.87 -14.22 25.21
C TYR A 673 21.54 -12.96 25.98
N VAL A 674 20.48 -12.95 26.83
CA VAL A 674 20.02 -11.69 27.45
C VAL A 674 21.02 -11.06 28.43
N GLY A 675 22.03 -11.82 28.87
CA GLY A 675 23.14 -11.30 29.67
C GLY A 675 24.11 -10.44 28.89
N ALA A 676 24.12 -10.53 27.54
CA ALA A 676 25.00 -9.74 26.70
C ALA A 676 24.45 -8.34 26.38
N PHE A 677 23.15 -8.10 26.59
CA PHE A 677 22.59 -6.76 26.44
C PHE A 677 23.11 -5.83 27.55
N ARG A 678 23.61 -4.68 27.14
CA ARG A 678 24.14 -3.68 28.06
C ARG A 678 23.01 -3.03 28.86
N THR A 679 23.18 -2.86 30.14
CA THR A 679 22.17 -2.32 31.04
C THR A 679 22.75 -1.30 32.00
N GLN A 680 21.98 -0.25 32.37
CA GLN A 680 22.35 0.80 33.31
C GLN A 680 21.17 1.08 34.25
N GLU A 681 21.44 1.55 35.48
CA GLU A 681 20.37 1.86 36.44
C GLU A 681 19.56 3.12 36.07
N SER A 682 20.08 4.00 35.21
CA SER A 682 19.42 5.25 34.82
C SER A 682 18.51 5.06 33.60
N ALA A 683 17.23 5.37 33.75
CA ALA A 683 16.28 5.41 32.63
C ALA A 683 16.52 6.63 31.71
N PHE A 684 16.01 6.55 30.49
CA PHE A 684 15.93 7.71 29.60
C PHE A 684 15.03 8.78 30.21
N ARG A 685 15.54 10.00 30.30
CA ARG A 685 14.73 11.15 30.72
C ARG A 685 14.02 11.72 29.51
N ARG A 686 12.70 11.85 29.59
CA ARG A 686 11.93 12.60 28.60
C ARG A 686 12.25 14.09 28.77
N PRO A 687 12.84 14.75 27.76
CA PRO A 687 13.16 16.16 27.86
C PRO A 687 11.89 17.00 27.92
N SER A 688 11.96 18.16 28.57
CA SER A 688 10.91 19.16 28.49
C SER A 688 10.94 19.80 27.10
N MET A 689 9.85 19.64 26.35
CA MET A 689 9.72 20.14 24.99
C MET A 689 8.80 21.35 24.96
N ARG A 690 9.29 22.44 24.37
CA ARG A 690 8.43 23.59 24.09
C ARG A 690 7.50 23.22 22.93
N TYR A 691 6.24 23.10 23.21
CA TYR A 691 5.19 22.84 22.23
C TYR A 691 4.05 23.81 22.40
N GLN A 692 3.88 24.69 21.43
CA GLN A 692 2.88 25.76 21.44
C GLN A 692 2.15 25.77 20.08
N PRO A 693 1.15 24.90 19.90
CA PRO A 693 0.36 24.89 18.68
C PRO A 693 -0.36 26.23 18.54
N LYS A 694 -0.43 26.72 17.30
CA LYS A 694 -1.15 27.94 16.96
C LYS A 694 -2.62 27.75 17.32
N SER A 695 -3.22 28.72 17.97
CA SER A 695 -4.65 28.77 18.27
C SER A 695 -5.41 29.48 17.16
N GLY A 696 -6.71 29.15 17.00
CA GLY A 696 -7.59 29.78 16.05
C GLY A 696 -7.51 29.19 14.65
N TRP A 697 -8.02 29.91 13.71
CA TRP A 697 -8.23 29.47 12.33
C TRP A 697 -7.34 30.24 11.36
N SER A 698 -6.75 29.53 10.36
CA SER A 698 -5.98 30.13 9.27
C SER A 698 -6.19 29.37 7.98
N THR A 699 -6.29 30.11 6.87
CA THR A 699 -6.36 29.57 5.51
C THR A 699 -5.10 29.97 4.75
N HIS A 700 -4.47 28.98 4.10
CA HIS A 700 -3.25 29.14 3.31
C HIS A 700 -3.53 28.60 1.90
N THR A 701 -3.30 29.44 0.90
CA THR A 701 -3.49 29.07 -0.50
C THR A 701 -2.17 29.08 -1.23
N VAL A 702 -1.90 28.05 -2.00
CA VAL A 702 -0.74 27.89 -2.86
C VAL A 702 -1.18 27.47 -4.26
N GLU A 703 -0.36 27.76 -5.26
CA GLU A 703 -0.54 27.27 -6.63
C GLU A 703 0.10 25.89 -6.74
N GLY A 704 -0.50 24.98 -7.54
CA GLY A 704 0.04 23.64 -7.79
C GLY A 704 -0.69 22.93 -8.92
N GLU A 705 -0.10 21.83 -9.41
CA GLU A 705 -0.63 21.10 -10.57
C GLU A 705 -2.00 20.43 -10.31
N ARG A 706 -2.30 20.08 -9.06
CA ARG A 706 -3.52 19.36 -8.68
C ARG A 706 -4.26 20.08 -7.57
N GLU A 707 -5.45 20.51 -7.89
CA GLU A 707 -6.33 21.09 -6.88
C GLU A 707 -6.59 20.14 -5.72
N SER A 708 -6.36 20.62 -4.51
CA SER A 708 -6.61 19.85 -3.29
C SER A 708 -6.86 20.75 -2.09
N ILE A 709 -7.50 20.19 -1.08
CA ILE A 709 -7.78 20.87 0.18
C ILE A 709 -7.41 19.91 1.31
N ASP A 710 -6.65 20.41 2.28
CA ASP A 710 -6.40 19.72 3.53
C ASP A 710 -6.88 20.61 4.68
N VAL A 711 -7.90 20.17 5.42
CA VAL A 711 -8.41 20.85 6.62
C VAL A 711 -8.01 20.06 7.85
N VAL A 712 -7.11 20.61 8.66
CA VAL A 712 -6.65 19.97 9.89
C VAL A 712 -7.25 20.72 11.08
N MET A 713 -8.06 20.02 11.87
CA MET A 713 -8.62 20.48 13.12
C MET A 713 -7.94 19.78 14.29
N SER A 714 -7.56 20.50 15.33
CA SER A 714 -6.84 19.93 16.46
C SER A 714 -7.28 20.54 17.79
N VAL A 715 -7.46 19.67 18.78
CA VAL A 715 -7.87 20.03 20.14
C VAL A 715 -7.04 19.32 21.18
N ALA A 716 -6.74 19.99 22.30
CA ALA A 716 -6.12 19.34 23.47
C ALA A 716 -7.12 18.33 24.06
N MET A 717 -6.76 17.05 24.01
CA MET A 717 -7.63 15.96 24.43
C MET A 717 -6.81 14.76 24.89
N PRO A 718 -7.09 14.21 26.09
CA PRO A 718 -6.35 13.04 26.56
C PRO A 718 -6.66 11.83 25.69
N LEU A 719 -5.64 11.03 25.40
CA LEU A 719 -5.79 9.75 24.70
C LEU A 719 -6.33 8.70 25.68
N THR A 720 -7.65 8.62 25.76
CA THR A 720 -8.39 7.57 26.48
C THR A 720 -9.09 6.64 25.50
N MET A 721 -9.48 5.46 25.94
CA MET A 721 -10.26 4.54 25.10
C MET A 721 -11.56 5.19 24.61
N ASP A 722 -12.28 5.93 25.48
CA ASP A 722 -13.53 6.61 25.12
C ASP A 722 -13.31 7.63 24.01
N ASN A 723 -12.26 8.46 24.12
CA ASN A 723 -11.96 9.46 23.10
C ASN A 723 -11.47 8.80 21.79
N TYR A 724 -10.70 7.71 21.91
CA TYR A 724 -10.22 6.95 20.74
C TYR A 724 -11.39 6.37 19.92
N VAL A 725 -12.31 5.64 20.58
CA VAL A 725 -13.44 5.03 19.87
C VAL A 725 -14.42 6.08 19.35
N THR A 726 -14.62 7.18 20.10
CA THR A 726 -15.46 8.29 19.66
C THR A 726 -14.88 8.99 18.43
N ALA A 727 -13.56 9.24 18.40
CA ALA A 727 -12.88 9.84 17.25
C ALA A 727 -12.93 8.93 16.01
N SER A 728 -12.77 7.63 16.19
CA SER A 728 -12.87 6.66 15.08
C SER A 728 -14.26 6.68 14.43
N ILE A 729 -15.32 6.66 15.25
CA ILE A 729 -16.70 6.72 14.76
C ILE A 729 -17.01 8.10 14.17
N ALA A 730 -16.59 9.19 14.82
CA ALA A 730 -16.82 10.55 14.34
C ALA A 730 -16.15 10.80 12.99
N SER A 731 -14.94 10.27 12.77
CA SER A 731 -14.23 10.40 11.49
C SER A 731 -14.99 9.72 10.35
N LYS A 732 -15.55 8.53 10.58
CA LYS A 732 -16.35 7.83 9.57
C LYS A 732 -17.66 8.56 9.25
N ILE A 733 -18.32 9.09 10.28
CA ILE A 733 -19.57 9.87 10.10
C ILE A 733 -19.27 11.16 9.33
N LEU A 734 -18.17 11.84 9.66
CA LEU A 734 -17.75 13.07 9.00
C LEU A 734 -17.41 12.80 7.52
N GLU A 735 -16.64 11.74 7.25
CA GLU A 735 -16.29 11.34 5.88
C GLU A 735 -17.54 11.14 5.03
N GLN A 736 -18.51 10.41 5.56
CA GLN A 736 -19.76 10.15 4.88
C GLN A 736 -20.54 11.44 4.59
N SER A 737 -20.74 12.27 5.60
CA SER A 737 -21.50 13.51 5.43
C SER A 737 -20.86 14.47 4.42
N LEU A 738 -19.51 14.55 4.42
CA LEU A 738 -18.80 15.38 3.45
C LEU A 738 -18.84 14.77 2.04
N ALA A 739 -18.80 13.43 1.92
CA ALA A 739 -18.94 12.76 0.63
C ALA A 739 -20.29 13.05 -0.02
N ASP A 740 -21.37 13.08 0.80
CA ASP A 740 -22.71 13.43 0.34
C ASP A 740 -22.76 14.87 -0.18
N ASN A 741 -22.19 15.80 0.57
CA ASN A 741 -22.18 17.24 0.22
C ASN A 741 -21.32 17.54 -1.01
N LEU A 742 -20.26 16.78 -1.24
CA LEU A 742 -19.33 16.93 -2.37
C LEU A 742 -19.69 16.09 -3.59
N SER A 743 -20.73 15.26 -3.53
CA SER A 743 -21.06 14.26 -4.54
C SER A 743 -21.22 14.80 -5.97
N GLU A 744 -21.62 16.07 -6.14
CA GLU A 744 -21.82 16.71 -7.44
C GLU A 744 -20.57 17.48 -7.94
N THR A 745 -19.51 17.57 -7.12
CA THR A 745 -18.35 18.43 -7.40
C THR A 745 -17.23 17.73 -8.14
N GLY A 746 -17.21 16.39 -8.16
CA GLY A 746 -16.08 15.59 -8.63
C GLY A 746 -14.87 15.58 -7.67
N MET A 747 -15.06 16.10 -6.45
CA MET A 747 -14.05 16.10 -5.39
C MET A 747 -14.51 15.21 -4.23
N TYR A 748 -13.58 14.46 -3.62
CA TYR A 748 -13.91 13.45 -2.61
C TYR A 748 -13.12 13.63 -1.34
N PRO A 749 -13.82 13.58 -0.17
CA PRO A 749 -13.17 13.67 1.11
C PRO A 749 -12.59 12.33 1.56
N LYS A 750 -11.44 12.41 2.21
CA LYS A 750 -10.88 11.36 3.03
C LYS A 750 -10.64 11.90 4.42
N VAL A 751 -11.23 11.28 5.43
CA VAL A 751 -11.10 11.73 6.81
C VAL A 751 -10.20 10.77 7.58
N SER A 752 -9.20 11.33 8.24
CA SER A 752 -8.29 10.60 9.12
C SER A 752 -8.19 11.29 10.48
N TYR A 753 -7.90 10.52 11.52
CA TYR A 753 -7.66 11.06 12.84
C TYR A 753 -6.31 10.58 13.39
N ASN A 754 -5.71 11.40 14.22
CA ASN A 754 -4.45 11.09 14.86
C ASN A 754 -4.45 11.60 16.32
N PHE A 755 -4.04 10.74 17.24
CA PHE A 755 -3.75 11.11 18.60
C PHE A 755 -2.25 11.26 18.83
N GLN A 756 -1.83 12.46 19.11
CA GLN A 756 -0.51 12.77 19.60
C GLN A 756 -0.49 12.58 21.12
N ILE A 757 0.48 11.82 21.64
CA ILE A 757 0.66 11.63 23.09
C ILE A 757 1.68 12.65 23.64
N SER A 758 2.76 12.84 22.94
CA SER A 758 3.86 13.74 23.31
C SER A 758 4.07 14.81 22.24
N PRO A 759 4.47 16.03 22.62
CA PRO A 759 4.75 16.51 23.97
C PRO A 759 3.51 16.84 24.82
N LYS A 760 2.34 16.94 24.20
CA LYS A 760 1.03 17.10 24.87
C LYS A 760 0.01 16.23 24.18
N GLU A 761 -0.90 15.65 24.94
CA GLU A 761 -2.00 14.85 24.38
C GLU A 761 -2.96 15.75 23.61
N ARG A 762 -3.14 15.41 22.33
CA ARG A 762 -4.03 16.11 21.39
C ARG A 762 -4.66 15.14 20.41
N LEU A 763 -5.91 15.42 20.06
CA LEU A 763 -6.57 14.82 18.90
C LEU A 763 -6.50 15.79 17.72
N SER A 764 -6.15 15.27 16.56
CA SER A 764 -6.31 15.97 15.28
C SER A 764 -7.16 15.14 14.35
N ILE A 765 -8.10 15.78 13.65
CA ILE A 765 -8.80 15.20 12.51
C ILE A 765 -8.38 15.98 11.27
N MET A 766 -8.05 15.27 10.22
CA MET A 766 -7.71 15.82 8.91
C MET A 766 -8.76 15.39 7.89
N VAL A 767 -9.31 16.36 7.20
CA VAL A 767 -10.15 16.19 6.01
C VAL A 767 -9.29 16.54 4.82
N SER A 768 -8.95 15.57 3.99
CA SER A 768 -8.27 15.79 2.71
C SER A 768 -9.28 15.62 1.59
N VAL A 769 -9.37 16.61 0.71
CA VAL A 769 -10.25 16.59 -0.48
C VAL A 769 -9.36 16.79 -1.69
N GLU A 770 -9.36 15.82 -2.57
CA GLU A 770 -8.54 15.87 -3.80
C GLU A 770 -9.47 15.77 -5.00
N SER A 771 -9.17 16.54 -6.05
CA SER A 771 -9.81 16.33 -7.33
C SER A 771 -9.29 15.02 -7.91
N VAL A 772 -10.17 14.11 -8.22
CA VAL A 772 -9.80 12.95 -9.00
C VAL A 772 -9.78 13.40 -10.45
N SER A 773 -8.59 13.69 -10.97
CA SER A 773 -8.38 13.68 -12.41
C SER A 773 -8.18 12.22 -12.82
N PRO A 774 -9.20 11.57 -13.39
CA PRO A 774 -8.93 10.36 -14.17
C PRO A 774 -8.01 10.81 -15.29
N MET A 775 -6.93 10.10 -15.54
CA MET A 775 -6.00 10.41 -16.62
C MET A 775 -6.77 10.93 -17.86
N GLY A 776 -6.73 12.23 -18.08
CA GLY A 776 -7.14 12.90 -19.32
C GLY A 776 -8.62 13.15 -19.61
N TYR A 777 -9.61 12.74 -18.79
CA TYR A 777 -11.02 12.80 -19.20
C TYR A 777 -12.01 13.46 -18.24
N ALA A 778 -11.57 14.08 -17.14
CA ALA A 778 -12.45 14.81 -16.20
C ALA A 778 -12.92 16.20 -16.68
N SER A 779 -12.69 16.57 -17.93
CA SER A 779 -13.03 17.90 -18.45
C SER A 779 -14.54 18.17 -18.64
N HIS A 780 -15.43 17.24 -18.29
CA HIS A 780 -16.87 17.38 -18.56
C HIS A 780 -17.79 17.16 -17.35
N ILE A 781 -17.27 16.85 -16.18
CA ILE A 781 -18.00 17.02 -14.89
C ILE A 781 -17.69 18.42 -14.45
N GLY A 782 -18.73 19.22 -14.11
CA GLY A 782 -18.52 20.61 -13.72
C GLY A 782 -17.43 20.71 -12.65
N HIS A 783 -16.31 21.36 -12.97
CA HIS A 783 -15.20 21.55 -12.07
C HIS A 783 -15.62 22.54 -11.00
N THR A 784 -15.89 22.04 -9.80
CA THR A 784 -15.95 22.89 -8.63
C THR A 784 -14.53 23.20 -8.21
N GLY A 785 -14.11 24.45 -8.23
CA GLY A 785 -12.78 24.85 -7.80
C GLY A 785 -12.54 24.56 -6.33
N SER A 786 -11.27 24.38 -5.95
CA SER A 786 -10.89 24.06 -4.56
C SER A 786 -11.47 25.01 -3.50
N MET A 787 -11.65 26.30 -3.82
CA MET A 787 -12.26 27.25 -2.88
C MET A 787 -13.76 27.05 -2.67
N GLU A 788 -14.49 26.63 -3.68
CA GLU A 788 -15.91 26.30 -3.57
C GLU A 788 -16.10 24.99 -2.80
N ALA A 789 -15.27 23.98 -3.08
CA ALA A 789 -15.24 22.74 -2.31
C ALA A 789 -14.89 23.00 -0.84
N LEU A 790 -13.97 23.92 -0.54
CA LEU A 790 -13.68 24.34 0.84
C LEU A 790 -14.91 24.95 1.53
N ALA A 791 -15.72 25.74 0.81
CA ALA A 791 -16.95 26.29 1.36
C ALA A 791 -17.94 25.19 1.73
N ILE A 792 -18.10 24.17 0.87
CA ILE A 792 -18.94 22.99 1.12
C ILE A 792 -18.42 22.20 2.34
N VAL A 793 -17.11 22.00 2.46
CA VAL A 793 -16.51 21.33 3.63
C VAL A 793 -16.78 22.11 4.92
N ARG A 794 -16.67 23.44 4.90
CA ARG A 794 -16.96 24.29 6.07
C ARG A 794 -18.43 24.19 6.50
N GLU A 795 -19.35 24.25 5.55
CA GLU A 795 -20.79 24.12 5.79
C GLU A 795 -21.11 22.72 6.36
N GLY A 796 -20.59 21.65 5.74
CA GLY A 796 -20.79 20.27 6.20
C GLY A 796 -20.24 20.02 7.60
N LEU A 797 -19.09 20.60 7.95
CA LEU A 797 -18.52 20.54 9.31
C LEU A 797 -19.42 21.25 10.34
N GLN A 798 -20.06 22.36 9.96
CA GLN A 798 -20.97 23.09 10.81
C GLN A 798 -22.31 22.36 10.97
N ASP A 799 -22.86 21.86 9.88
CA ASP A 799 -24.16 21.18 9.86
C ASP A 799 -24.17 19.91 10.70
N LEU A 800 -23.07 19.12 10.66
CA LEU A 800 -22.96 17.89 11.46
C LEU A 800 -23.08 18.11 12.97
N THR A 801 -22.78 19.30 13.47
CA THR A 801 -22.97 19.61 14.89
C THR A 801 -24.46 19.79 15.27
N HIS A 802 -25.33 20.04 14.28
CA HIS A 802 -26.75 20.32 14.47
C HIS A 802 -27.69 19.26 13.87
N THR A 803 -27.27 18.61 12.78
CA THR A 803 -28.07 17.60 12.09
C THR A 803 -28.11 16.29 12.89
N LYS A 804 -29.26 15.61 12.90
CA LYS A 804 -29.41 14.31 13.57
C LYS A 804 -28.62 13.26 12.81
N ILE A 805 -27.73 12.53 13.51
CA ILE A 805 -27.01 11.36 12.98
C ILE A 805 -28.00 10.18 12.96
N SER A 806 -28.07 9.46 11.85
CA SER A 806 -28.91 8.28 11.76
C SER A 806 -28.55 7.23 12.81
N ASP A 807 -29.51 6.83 13.63
CA ASP A 807 -29.31 5.81 14.68
C ASP A 807 -28.81 4.49 14.09
N THR A 808 -29.29 4.16 12.88
CA THR A 808 -28.91 2.94 12.16
C THR A 808 -27.50 3.03 11.62
N PHE A 809 -27.08 4.19 11.11
CA PHE A 809 -25.71 4.40 10.64
C PHE A 809 -24.72 4.42 11.80
N LEU A 810 -25.04 5.07 12.91
CA LEU A 810 -24.23 5.02 14.12
C LEU A 810 -24.08 3.58 14.65
N ALA A 811 -25.14 2.79 14.65
CA ALA A 811 -25.10 1.38 15.04
C ALA A 811 -24.21 0.55 14.09
N ALA A 812 -24.30 0.78 12.78
CA ALA A 812 -23.45 0.12 11.77
C ALA A 812 -21.96 0.47 11.96
N CYS A 813 -21.62 1.74 12.19
CA CYS A 813 -20.24 2.16 12.48
C CYS A 813 -19.68 1.49 13.74
N LYS A 814 -20.48 1.36 14.79
CA LYS A 814 -20.10 0.66 16.03
C LYS A 814 -19.81 -0.81 15.77
N GLU A 815 -20.71 -1.48 15.05
CA GLU A 815 -20.56 -2.91 14.76
C GLU A 815 -19.34 -3.16 13.87
N HIS A 816 -19.13 -2.32 12.87
CA HIS A 816 -17.95 -2.37 12.02
C HIS A 816 -16.65 -2.22 12.84
N LEU A 817 -16.58 -1.23 13.72
CA LEU A 817 -15.38 -0.98 14.52
C LEU A 817 -15.07 -2.14 15.49
N LYS A 818 -16.09 -2.72 16.13
CA LYS A 818 -15.93 -3.93 16.99
C LYS A 818 -15.41 -5.10 16.16
N ASN A 819 -16.00 -5.33 15.01
CA ASN A 819 -15.61 -6.40 14.12
C ASN A 819 -14.16 -6.25 13.62
N LEU A 820 -13.78 -5.05 13.17
CA LEU A 820 -12.43 -4.74 12.71
C LEU A 820 -11.37 -5.08 13.78
N ILE A 821 -11.59 -4.65 15.02
CA ILE A 821 -10.66 -4.94 16.12
C ILE A 821 -10.66 -6.43 16.45
N SER A 822 -11.81 -7.10 16.42
CA SER A 822 -11.90 -8.55 16.64
C SER A 822 -11.06 -9.35 15.63
N PHE A 823 -11.06 -8.94 14.35
CA PHE A 823 -10.19 -9.54 13.32
C PHE A 823 -8.72 -9.22 13.57
N ARG A 824 -8.39 -7.95 13.84
CA ARG A 824 -7.00 -7.56 14.14
C ARG A 824 -6.41 -8.30 15.34
N MET A 825 -7.19 -8.56 16.37
CA MET A 825 -6.75 -9.35 17.54
C MET A 825 -6.39 -10.80 17.20
N GLN A 826 -6.74 -11.30 16.02
CA GLN A 826 -6.29 -12.61 15.52
C GLN A 826 -4.91 -12.54 14.87
N GLU A 827 -4.40 -11.34 14.59
CA GLU A 827 -3.10 -11.11 13.97
C GLU A 827 -2.01 -11.00 15.04
N PRO A 828 -0.92 -11.77 14.95
CA PRO A 828 0.16 -11.71 15.94
C PRO A 828 0.76 -10.31 16.08
N MET A 829 0.91 -9.57 14.97
CA MET A 829 1.50 -8.24 14.96
C MET A 829 0.66 -7.20 15.72
N TYR A 830 -0.67 -7.37 15.76
CA TYR A 830 -1.54 -6.54 16.61
C TYR A 830 -1.11 -6.60 18.09
N TRP A 831 -0.77 -7.80 18.56
CA TRP A 831 -0.36 -7.97 19.94
C TRP A 831 1.04 -7.43 20.22
N VAL A 832 1.95 -7.55 19.26
CA VAL A 832 3.26 -6.90 19.35
C VAL A 832 3.10 -5.40 19.56
N ASP A 833 2.31 -4.74 18.70
CA ASP A 833 2.06 -3.30 18.77
C ASP A 833 1.28 -2.89 20.06
N ALA A 834 0.26 -3.64 20.44
CA ALA A 834 -0.55 -3.35 21.63
C ALA A 834 0.28 -3.46 22.92
N ILE A 835 1.12 -4.50 23.03
CA ILE A 835 2.01 -4.70 24.19
C ILE A 835 3.09 -3.60 24.20
N ALA A 836 3.70 -3.27 23.06
CA ALA A 836 4.69 -2.21 22.96
C ALA A 836 4.11 -0.86 23.37
N LYS A 837 2.94 -0.50 22.87
CA LYS A 837 2.24 0.74 23.22
C LYS A 837 1.90 0.83 24.70
N ARG A 838 1.42 -0.27 25.25
CA ARG A 838 1.15 -0.33 26.70
C ARG A 838 2.42 -0.19 27.52
N TYR A 839 3.50 -0.85 27.11
CA TYR A 839 4.78 -0.79 27.81
C TYR A 839 5.39 0.62 27.78
N LEU A 840 5.38 1.25 26.63
CA LEU A 840 6.00 2.57 26.41
C LEU A 840 5.15 3.73 26.90
N ASP A 841 3.85 3.71 26.67
CA ASP A 841 2.92 4.83 26.91
C ASP A 841 1.95 4.60 28.07
N GLY A 842 1.87 3.37 28.63
CA GLY A 842 0.90 3.01 29.65
C GLY A 842 -0.54 2.95 29.15
N LYS A 843 -0.77 2.87 27.83
CA LYS A 843 -2.10 2.94 27.20
C LYS A 843 -2.60 1.54 26.83
N ASP A 844 -3.75 1.16 27.35
CA ASP A 844 -4.46 -0.08 27.00
C ASP A 844 -5.68 0.24 26.13
N PHE A 845 -5.66 -0.21 24.87
CA PHE A 845 -6.75 -0.06 23.91
C PHE A 845 -7.40 -1.37 23.53
N THR A 846 -7.18 -2.40 24.33
CA THR A 846 -7.70 -3.76 24.10
C THR A 846 -8.76 -4.13 25.13
N THR A 847 -8.47 -3.88 26.42
CA THR A 847 -9.34 -4.31 27.52
C THR A 847 -10.65 -3.49 27.53
N GLY A 848 -11.79 -4.19 27.39
CA GLY A 848 -13.11 -3.55 27.43
C GLY A 848 -13.47 -2.72 26.18
N PHE A 849 -12.74 -2.89 25.07
CA PHE A 849 -12.93 -2.12 23.84
C PHE A 849 -14.39 -2.13 23.35
N ALA A 850 -15.02 -3.31 23.22
CA ALA A 850 -16.39 -3.43 22.72
C ALA A 850 -17.41 -2.65 23.57
N ALA A 851 -17.29 -2.71 24.91
CA ALA A 851 -18.18 -1.97 25.81
C ALA A 851 -18.00 -0.45 25.65
N ARG A 852 -16.79 0.03 25.36
CA ARG A 852 -16.54 1.45 25.12
C ARG A 852 -17.11 1.91 23.78
N VAL A 853 -17.02 1.07 22.74
CA VAL A 853 -17.68 1.33 21.45
C VAL A 853 -19.20 1.42 21.63
N ASP A 854 -19.81 0.47 22.36
CA ASP A 854 -21.26 0.48 22.62
C ASP A 854 -21.71 1.74 23.39
N ALA A 855 -20.87 2.29 24.25
CA ALA A 855 -21.14 3.49 25.04
C ALA A 855 -21.02 4.82 24.27
N VAL A 856 -20.61 4.81 22.99
CA VAL A 856 -20.61 6.02 22.14
C VAL A 856 -22.04 6.41 21.80
N THR A 857 -22.38 7.67 21.99
CA THR A 857 -23.71 8.24 21.66
C THR A 857 -23.56 9.30 20.60
N GLU A 858 -24.66 9.66 19.94
CA GLU A 858 -24.73 10.79 19.02
C GLU A 858 -24.19 12.08 19.67
N ASP A 859 -24.61 12.35 20.92
CA ASP A 859 -24.14 13.54 21.66
C ASP A 859 -22.63 13.56 21.86
N LYS A 860 -22.00 12.42 22.17
CA LYS A 860 -20.53 12.32 22.29
C LYS A 860 -19.84 12.64 20.98
N VAL A 861 -20.36 12.15 19.86
CA VAL A 861 -19.82 12.42 18.52
C VAL A 861 -19.93 13.91 18.21
N LYS A 862 -21.11 14.50 18.42
CA LYS A 862 -21.34 15.93 18.19
C LYS A 862 -20.47 16.83 19.06
N LEU A 863 -20.35 16.51 20.35
CA LEU A 863 -19.48 17.26 21.28
C LEU A 863 -18.00 17.19 20.84
N LEU A 864 -17.55 16.04 20.35
CA LEU A 864 -16.19 15.90 19.81
C LEU A 864 -15.98 16.75 18.56
N LEU A 865 -16.92 16.69 17.61
CA LEU A 865 -16.85 17.49 16.37
C LEU A 865 -16.92 18.99 16.66
N LEU A 866 -17.77 19.41 17.61
CA LEU A 866 -17.84 20.79 18.06
C LEU A 866 -16.51 21.26 18.67
N ALA A 867 -15.92 20.46 19.58
CA ALA A 867 -14.65 20.78 20.20
C ALA A 867 -13.50 20.90 19.19
N LEU A 868 -13.51 20.08 18.15
CA LEU A 868 -12.54 20.13 17.04
C LEU A 868 -12.77 21.39 16.17
N ASN A 869 -14.02 21.73 15.88
CA ASN A 869 -14.36 22.91 15.08
C ASN A 869 -14.02 24.22 15.80
N GLU A 870 -14.13 24.24 17.12
CA GLU A 870 -13.74 25.39 17.98
C GLU A 870 -12.23 25.41 18.30
N GLY A 871 -11.52 24.33 18.01
CA GLY A 871 -10.10 24.18 18.27
C GLY A 871 -9.19 24.92 17.28
N SER A 872 -7.92 24.51 17.24
CA SER A 872 -6.99 25.00 16.22
C SER A 872 -7.36 24.44 14.85
N LYS A 873 -7.43 25.28 13.82
CA LYS A 873 -7.78 24.88 12.46
C LYS A 873 -6.81 25.47 11.44
N VAL A 874 -6.27 24.63 10.58
CA VAL A 874 -5.50 25.04 9.40
C VAL A 874 -6.19 24.48 8.17
N GLU A 875 -6.44 25.33 7.22
CA GLU A 875 -6.92 25.01 5.89
C GLU A 875 -5.80 25.28 4.89
N TYR A 876 -5.37 24.26 4.19
CA TYR A 876 -4.35 24.34 3.17
C TYR A 876 -4.97 24.01 1.82
N VAL A 877 -4.94 24.97 0.92
CA VAL A 877 -5.64 24.90 -0.36
C VAL A 877 -4.63 24.99 -1.48
N VAL A 878 -4.62 24.01 -2.35
CA VAL A 878 -3.86 24.01 -3.61
C VAL A 878 -4.84 24.35 -4.74
N LYS A 879 -4.49 25.36 -5.53
CA LYS A 879 -5.29 25.83 -6.66
C LYS A 879 -4.63 25.43 -7.97
#